data_4c4a05c9d2ae7697f14c8bb9e5d7cab7
#
_entry.id   4c4a05c9d2ae7697f14c8bb9e5d7cab7
#
_cell.length_a   1.000
_cell.length_b   1.000
_cell.length_c   1.000
_cell.angle_alpha   90.00
_cell.angle_beta   90.00
_cell.angle_gamma   90.00
#
_symmetry.space_group_name_H-M   'P 1'
#
loop_
_entity.id
_entity.type
_entity.pdbx_description
1 polymer ?
#
loop_
_entity_poly.entity_id
_entity_poly.type
_entity_poly.pdbx_seq_one_letter_code
_entity_poly.pdbx_strand_id
1 'polypeptide(L)'
;MSRISPEKEISYISKVIEKNIFYYDSCLKDKGFLSENILSQLRNLVEDVAILLNNKLNNLNLDTHYDNIHGSFDAIKGKKDYKFLCDFYEYLKGTASHYTPSEDGAERLVKYYFRYICLIKKMLKEEFDIEIINNIDLFPIYDDKSMKENYDIICDKVKNVDNEKKKLIKGKFYVEKCTTIYSKGDIYYELTLSKASDFNNKFERLTFYSKQYIPDNYSVNITSVDDIVDLNVGTVKIKILISYKVAIRVCELQNLFKIFGETKNFGDTYREYRNLMDYLTNNESTIKEIICLDNVEFSDTLKYIQEGAENHYISLMLNKMRNIVKNNKSGCNIIRYLTTKMVNIVIRDQLSDNQHPYLSNLYLHKKSGMFDAMPYAMSLHNHNPNFYDLIKAIDVNDKDDELLAFYIKNNTENKYQLYTPIDEIGYFDNIPQLVELYNNKIKSKLKNDNSLLILDNNFLYINEYEKNSINIIKKLDEYASNIDLSLNSVVNFYMELIYDNSVSEDKEKILKDIFKKGSLAFIYGPAGTGKTKMIELLSEAFDNYNKCLISQTNTAVTNLNSRLQQDEKLKIMTVSNYIKNYKEACDLLIIDESSMVSNIDMLNILDKAHYKAIVMVGDIYQIESIKYGNWFQICSRYFKKGISYELEMTHRTSDKDLLDFWNCVRKNDNRAISIMSNKEYSEELSKDVFKKTTEEEIILCLNYDGMYGINNINRVMQGSNPNEEHNFGVDIFKVDDPVLFNNCPRFNGFLHNNLKGIIKNIEDGENCIYFSIEVDRNVINTPFIPSDVELINSDKADKIIIKFKVNEFRDRDDDENQYDHIIPFNLSYAISIHKAQGLEYDSVKIVITQNIEDRITKNIFYTAITRAKKFLKIYWSSDSQEKIFDSFSEKESKRDLGILNQKIKNS
;
A
#
# COMPACT_ATOMS: atom_id res chain seq x y z
N MET A 1 -46.29 17.12 7.19
CA MET A 1 -45.65 15.95 7.80
C MET A 1 -45.61 16.17 9.31
N SER A 2 -45.94 15.17 10.12
CA SER A 2 -45.87 15.29 11.59
C SER A 2 -44.40 15.50 11.98
N ARG A 3 -44.13 16.52 12.81
CA ARG A 3 -42.78 16.76 13.37
C ARG A 3 -42.34 15.56 14.18
N ILE A 4 -41.27 14.90 13.78
CA ILE A 4 -40.69 13.76 14.47
C ILE A 4 -39.59 14.28 15.40
N SER A 5 -39.61 13.89 16.68
CA SER A 5 -38.54 14.27 17.61
C SER A 5 -37.30 13.47 17.33
N PRO A 6 -36.09 14.06 17.49
CA PRO A 6 -34.81 13.34 17.26
C PRO A 6 -34.68 12.04 18.04
N GLU A 7 -35.17 11.96 19.28
CA GLU A 7 -35.11 10.75 20.12
C GLU A 7 -35.89 9.58 19.50
N LYS A 8 -37.03 9.84 18.88
CA LYS A 8 -37.84 8.79 18.24
C LYS A 8 -37.20 8.30 16.98
N GLU A 9 -36.62 9.21 16.17
CA GLU A 9 -35.95 8.85 14.95
C GLU A 9 -34.65 8.06 15.25
N ILE A 10 -33.85 8.51 16.21
CA ILE A 10 -32.66 7.78 16.70
C ILE A 10 -33.01 6.35 17.13
N SER A 11 -34.13 6.18 17.89
CA SER A 11 -34.58 4.84 18.30
C SER A 11 -35.04 3.98 17.13
N TYR A 12 -35.65 4.57 16.09
CA TYR A 12 -36.04 3.85 14.88
C TYR A 12 -34.82 3.41 14.07
N ILE A 13 -33.87 4.32 13.82
CA ILE A 13 -32.61 4.04 13.12
C ILE A 13 -31.83 2.95 13.84
N SER A 14 -31.72 3.01 15.18
CA SER A 14 -31.08 1.97 15.98
C SER A 14 -31.66 0.58 15.69
N LYS A 15 -32.98 0.44 15.68
CA LYS A 15 -33.65 -0.85 15.37
C LYS A 15 -33.36 -1.37 13.97
N VAL A 16 -33.24 -0.45 12.98
CA VAL A 16 -32.87 -0.82 11.61
C VAL A 16 -31.43 -1.36 11.57
N ILE A 17 -30.51 -0.67 12.24
CA ILE A 17 -29.11 -1.11 12.33
C ILE A 17 -29.01 -2.45 13.09
N GLU A 18 -29.68 -2.60 14.23
CA GLU A 18 -29.74 -3.84 15.01
C GLU A 18 -30.21 -5.05 14.18
N LYS A 19 -31.23 -4.83 13.33
CA LYS A 19 -31.75 -5.85 12.44
C LYS A 19 -30.71 -6.26 11.37
N ASN A 20 -30.01 -5.32 10.77
CA ASN A 20 -28.95 -5.60 9.80
C ASN A 20 -27.79 -6.37 10.44
N ILE A 21 -27.35 -5.97 11.65
CA ILE A 21 -26.31 -6.69 12.42
C ILE A 21 -26.75 -8.13 12.72
N PHE A 22 -27.99 -8.34 13.13
CA PHE A 22 -28.52 -9.67 13.46
C PHE A 22 -28.49 -10.63 12.27
N TYR A 23 -28.78 -10.14 11.06
CA TYR A 23 -28.77 -10.95 9.85
C TYR A 23 -27.39 -11.11 9.21
N TYR A 24 -26.39 -10.35 9.65
CA TYR A 24 -25.08 -10.33 9.02
C TYR A 24 -24.39 -11.69 8.95
N ASP A 25 -24.44 -12.46 10.02
CA ASP A 25 -23.82 -13.79 10.09
C ASP A 25 -24.62 -14.88 9.37
N SER A 26 -25.93 -14.68 9.18
CA SER A 26 -26.81 -15.65 8.54
C SER A 26 -26.93 -15.49 7.02
N CYS A 27 -26.53 -14.34 6.46
CA CYS A 27 -26.67 -13.98 5.05
C CYS A 27 -25.31 -13.85 4.35
N LEU A 28 -24.68 -14.98 4.01
CA LEU A 28 -23.34 -15.02 3.41
C LEU A 28 -23.21 -14.20 2.12
N LYS A 29 -24.24 -14.19 1.27
CA LYS A 29 -24.21 -13.50 -0.04
C LYS A 29 -24.58 -12.02 0.00
N ASP A 30 -25.20 -11.55 1.08
CA ASP A 30 -25.75 -10.19 1.18
C ASP A 30 -25.00 -9.28 2.17
N LYS A 31 -23.82 -9.69 2.65
CA LYS A 31 -23.02 -8.91 3.62
C LYS A 31 -22.72 -7.49 3.13
N GLY A 32 -22.37 -7.35 1.84
CA GLY A 32 -22.15 -6.05 1.21
C GLY A 32 -23.39 -5.17 1.31
N PHE A 33 -24.56 -5.68 0.91
CA PHE A 33 -25.84 -4.97 0.96
C PHE A 33 -26.26 -4.60 2.41
N LEU A 34 -26.06 -5.51 3.37
CA LEU A 34 -26.34 -5.23 4.79
C LEU A 34 -25.41 -4.14 5.32
N SER A 35 -24.15 -4.15 4.91
CA SER A 35 -23.17 -3.12 5.25
C SER A 35 -23.54 -1.77 4.66
N GLU A 36 -23.99 -1.72 3.41
CA GLU A 36 -24.50 -0.51 2.76
C GLU A 36 -25.71 0.07 3.50
N ASN A 37 -26.63 -0.78 3.90
CA ASN A 37 -27.78 -0.36 4.70
C ASN A 37 -27.35 0.22 6.06
N ILE A 38 -26.36 -0.38 6.73
CA ILE A 38 -25.82 0.17 7.98
C ILE A 38 -25.22 1.56 7.71
N LEU A 39 -24.37 1.70 6.69
CA LEU A 39 -23.70 2.97 6.37
C LEU A 39 -24.70 4.10 6.07
N SER A 40 -25.75 3.81 5.31
CA SER A 40 -26.79 4.81 5.02
C SER A 40 -27.54 5.27 6.28
N GLN A 41 -27.79 4.36 7.21
CA GLN A 41 -28.43 4.68 8.49
C GLN A 41 -27.50 5.42 9.44
N LEU A 42 -26.18 5.19 9.38
CA LEU A 42 -25.23 5.92 10.22
C LEU A 42 -25.22 7.41 9.93
N ARG A 43 -25.39 7.84 8.68
CA ARG A 43 -25.46 9.25 8.35
C ARG A 43 -26.68 9.89 9.00
N ASN A 44 -27.86 9.29 8.85
CA ASN A 44 -29.10 9.77 9.48
C ASN A 44 -28.95 9.83 11.01
N LEU A 45 -28.35 8.78 11.61
CA LEU A 45 -28.09 8.74 13.05
C LEU A 45 -27.24 9.93 13.52
N VAL A 46 -26.14 10.21 12.83
CA VAL A 46 -25.22 11.30 13.19
C VAL A 46 -25.89 12.66 13.06
N GLU A 47 -26.70 12.88 12.00
CA GLU A 47 -27.46 14.11 11.78
C GLU A 47 -28.49 14.32 12.88
N ASP A 48 -29.27 13.31 13.25
CA ASP A 48 -30.25 13.41 14.31
C ASP A 48 -29.64 13.59 15.71
N VAL A 49 -28.50 12.94 15.96
CA VAL A 49 -27.73 13.13 17.20
C VAL A 49 -27.21 14.57 17.32
N ALA A 50 -26.74 15.17 16.23
CA ALA A 50 -26.30 16.56 16.23
C ALA A 50 -27.46 17.52 16.54
N ILE A 51 -28.68 17.28 15.99
CA ILE A 51 -29.88 18.06 16.30
C ILE A 51 -30.27 17.90 17.78
N LEU A 52 -30.24 16.69 18.32
CA LEU A 52 -30.53 16.41 19.73
C LEU A 52 -29.58 17.15 20.67
N LEU A 53 -28.27 17.15 20.35
CA LEU A 53 -27.27 17.89 21.10
C LEU A 53 -27.50 19.41 21.03
N ASN A 54 -27.79 19.95 19.84
CA ASN A 54 -28.10 21.35 19.67
C ASN A 54 -29.32 21.77 20.49
N ASN A 55 -30.39 20.94 20.50
CA ASN A 55 -31.58 21.18 21.33
C ASN A 55 -31.21 21.27 22.81
N LYS A 56 -30.35 20.36 23.32
CA LYS A 56 -29.90 20.39 24.72
C LYS A 56 -29.01 21.61 25.03
N LEU A 57 -28.05 21.93 24.16
CA LEU A 57 -27.10 23.00 24.40
C LEU A 57 -27.73 24.41 24.37
N ASN A 58 -28.71 24.62 23.49
CA ASN A 58 -29.32 25.93 23.24
C ASN A 58 -30.79 26.03 23.71
N ASN A 59 -31.29 25.03 24.45
CA ASN A 59 -32.68 24.93 24.89
C ASN A 59 -33.68 25.10 23.75
N LEU A 60 -33.39 24.42 22.60
CA LEU A 60 -34.26 24.45 21.42
C LEU A 60 -35.16 23.22 21.38
N ASN A 61 -36.11 23.21 20.44
CA ASN A 61 -36.95 22.06 20.14
C ASN A 61 -37.06 21.88 18.62
N LEU A 62 -35.90 21.63 17.99
CA LEU A 62 -35.77 21.38 16.55
C LEU A 62 -36.21 19.96 16.25
N ASP A 63 -36.90 19.78 15.12
CA ASP A 63 -37.23 18.48 14.55
C ASP A 63 -36.13 17.97 13.58
N THR A 64 -36.27 16.74 13.10
CA THR A 64 -35.34 16.08 12.19
C THR A 64 -35.45 16.58 10.73
N HIS A 65 -35.69 17.87 10.53
CA HIS A 65 -35.75 18.45 9.20
C HIS A 65 -34.37 18.82 8.70
N TYR A 66 -34.14 18.61 7.40
CA TYR A 66 -32.82 18.83 6.75
C TYR A 66 -32.25 20.24 7.02
N ASP A 67 -33.10 21.28 7.06
CA ASP A 67 -32.67 22.68 7.32
C ASP A 67 -32.04 22.88 8.71
N ASN A 68 -32.30 21.97 9.65
CA ASN A 68 -31.76 22.02 11.01
C ASN A 68 -30.39 21.39 11.17
N ILE A 69 -29.94 20.58 10.20
CA ILE A 69 -28.71 19.79 10.31
C ILE A 69 -27.48 20.69 10.36
N HIS A 70 -27.33 21.59 9.38
CA HIS A 70 -26.15 22.45 9.28
C HIS A 70 -25.95 23.32 10.52
N GLY A 71 -27.03 24.01 10.96
CA GLY A 71 -26.99 24.83 12.18
C GLY A 71 -26.69 24.01 13.43
N SER A 72 -27.08 22.75 13.48
CA SER A 72 -26.78 21.86 14.61
C SER A 72 -25.30 21.46 14.68
N PHE A 73 -24.66 21.18 13.54
CA PHE A 73 -23.21 20.94 13.53
C PHE A 73 -22.43 22.21 13.87
N ASP A 74 -22.85 23.38 13.41
CA ASP A 74 -22.22 24.65 13.80
C ASP A 74 -22.28 24.91 15.31
N ALA A 75 -23.36 24.50 15.97
CA ALA A 75 -23.53 24.65 17.41
C ALA A 75 -22.65 23.74 18.27
N ILE A 76 -22.24 22.57 17.75
CA ILE A 76 -21.37 21.61 18.45
C ILE A 76 -19.91 21.71 18.00
N LYS A 77 -19.64 22.42 16.91
CA LYS A 77 -18.30 22.64 16.37
C LYS A 77 -17.42 23.35 17.39
N GLY A 78 -16.17 22.90 17.54
CA GLY A 78 -15.22 23.47 18.51
C GLY A 78 -15.34 22.89 19.92
N LYS A 79 -16.39 22.18 20.27
CA LYS A 79 -16.52 21.52 21.56
C LYS A 79 -15.80 20.19 21.58
N LYS A 80 -14.79 20.03 22.45
CA LYS A 80 -13.95 18.84 22.53
C LYS A 80 -14.74 17.53 22.62
N ASP A 81 -15.78 17.52 23.47
CA ASP A 81 -16.56 16.31 23.76
C ASP A 81 -17.36 15.81 22.55
N TYR A 82 -17.66 16.67 21.57
CA TYR A 82 -18.45 16.36 20.38
C TYR A 82 -17.64 16.40 19.08
N LYS A 83 -16.32 16.62 19.17
CA LYS A 83 -15.42 16.65 18.01
C LYS A 83 -15.55 15.39 17.15
N PHE A 84 -15.58 14.22 17.79
CA PHE A 84 -15.70 12.94 17.10
C PHE A 84 -16.93 12.83 16.21
N LEU A 85 -18.04 13.49 16.58
CA LEU A 85 -19.29 13.52 15.83
C LEU A 85 -19.15 14.36 14.55
N CYS A 86 -18.48 15.52 14.67
CA CYS A 86 -18.18 16.38 13.52
C CYS A 86 -17.23 15.67 12.54
N ASP A 87 -16.17 15.05 13.06
CA ASP A 87 -15.22 14.27 12.25
C ASP A 87 -15.92 13.12 11.53
N PHE A 88 -16.80 12.41 12.24
CA PHE A 88 -17.54 11.30 11.66
C PHE A 88 -18.53 11.76 10.57
N TYR A 89 -19.20 12.88 10.77
CA TYR A 89 -20.08 13.45 9.76
C TYR A 89 -19.33 13.81 8.46
N GLU A 90 -18.15 14.43 8.57
CA GLU A 90 -17.33 14.74 7.40
C GLU A 90 -16.87 13.47 6.66
N TYR A 91 -16.51 12.40 7.39
CA TYR A 91 -16.23 11.11 6.76
C TYR A 91 -17.43 10.53 6.03
N LEU A 92 -18.61 10.55 6.67
CA LEU A 92 -19.83 10.02 6.06
C LEU A 92 -20.24 10.82 4.83
N LYS A 93 -20.07 12.14 4.83
CA LYS A 93 -20.29 12.97 3.64
C LYS A 93 -19.40 12.57 2.48
N GLY A 94 -18.09 12.42 2.75
CA GLY A 94 -17.11 12.06 1.72
C GLY A 94 -17.25 10.63 1.19
N THR A 95 -17.71 9.69 2.02
CA THR A 95 -17.83 8.27 1.65
C THR A 95 -19.21 7.87 1.19
N ALA A 96 -20.30 8.46 1.72
CA ALA A 96 -21.66 8.11 1.33
C ALA A 96 -22.06 8.69 -0.03
N SER A 97 -21.50 9.85 -0.43
CA SER A 97 -21.79 10.48 -1.72
C SER A 97 -20.98 9.86 -2.86
N HIS A 98 -19.83 9.25 -2.57
CA HIS A 98 -18.85 8.81 -3.56
C HIS A 98 -18.36 7.42 -3.20
N TYR A 99 -19.25 6.47 -3.30
CA TYR A 99 -19.06 5.08 -2.96
C TYR A 99 -17.67 4.60 -3.39
N THR A 100 -16.82 4.39 -2.39
CA THR A 100 -15.47 3.85 -2.52
C THR A 100 -14.57 4.52 -3.58
N PRO A 101 -14.23 5.81 -3.48
CA PRO A 101 -13.07 6.32 -4.22
C PRO A 101 -11.77 5.64 -3.78
N SER A 102 -11.72 5.18 -2.51
CA SER A 102 -10.70 4.27 -2.01
C SER A 102 -11.25 2.85 -2.08
N GLU A 103 -10.50 1.89 -2.52
CA GLU A 103 -10.76 0.44 -2.67
C GLU A 103 -11.51 -0.26 -1.51
N ASP A 104 -12.05 0.48 -0.54
CA ASP A 104 -12.67 -0.07 0.65
C ASP A 104 -14.15 -0.37 0.41
N GLY A 105 -14.50 -1.65 0.36
CA GLY A 105 -15.89 -2.10 0.31
C GLY A 105 -16.71 -1.66 1.53
N ALA A 106 -18.04 -1.67 1.42
CA ALA A 106 -18.95 -1.27 2.49
C ALA A 106 -18.67 -2.00 3.81
N GLU A 107 -18.31 -3.28 3.76
CA GLU A 107 -17.95 -4.09 4.91
C GLU A 107 -16.76 -3.54 5.69
N ARG A 108 -15.76 -3.02 4.98
CA ARG A 108 -14.55 -2.44 5.58
C ARG A 108 -14.81 -1.07 6.19
N LEU A 109 -15.62 -0.25 5.52
CA LEU A 109 -16.04 1.05 6.04
C LEU A 109 -16.82 0.93 7.34
N VAL A 110 -17.74 -0.04 7.42
CA VAL A 110 -18.50 -0.32 8.63
C VAL A 110 -17.57 -0.68 9.80
N LYS A 111 -16.54 -1.51 9.58
CA LYS A 111 -15.50 -1.82 10.59
C LYS A 111 -14.70 -0.57 10.99
N TYR A 112 -14.33 0.26 10.02
CA TYR A 112 -13.59 1.50 10.27
C TYR A 112 -14.40 2.51 11.10
N TYR A 113 -15.72 2.59 10.88
CA TYR A 113 -16.60 3.48 11.61
C TYR A 113 -17.07 2.96 12.96
N PHE A 114 -16.76 1.72 13.31
CA PHE A 114 -17.22 1.09 14.54
C PHE A 114 -16.88 1.89 15.81
N ARG A 115 -15.70 2.53 15.86
CA ARG A 115 -15.32 3.42 16.97
C ARG A 115 -16.35 4.53 17.18
N TYR A 116 -16.78 5.19 16.12
CA TYR A 116 -17.72 6.29 16.20
C TYR A 116 -19.09 5.82 16.68
N ILE A 117 -19.53 4.66 16.26
CA ILE A 117 -20.78 4.03 16.72
C ILE A 117 -20.72 3.81 18.24
N CYS A 118 -19.63 3.27 18.75
CA CYS A 118 -19.43 3.04 20.18
C CYS A 118 -19.40 4.36 20.96
N LEU A 119 -18.76 5.40 20.44
CA LEU A 119 -18.73 6.72 21.08
C LEU A 119 -20.11 7.38 21.12
N ILE A 120 -20.90 7.30 20.04
CA ILE A 120 -22.28 7.80 19.99
C ILE A 120 -23.14 7.05 21.01
N LYS A 121 -23.07 5.71 21.04
CA LYS A 121 -23.79 4.87 22.00
C LYS A 121 -23.49 5.30 23.44
N LYS A 122 -22.21 5.46 23.78
CA LYS A 122 -21.77 5.87 25.11
C LYS A 122 -22.31 7.26 25.45
N MET A 123 -22.14 8.23 24.57
CA MET A 123 -22.60 9.61 24.78
C MET A 123 -24.12 9.71 24.96
N LEU A 124 -24.89 9.02 24.11
CA LEU A 124 -26.36 9.00 24.22
C LEU A 124 -26.84 8.40 25.55
N LYS A 125 -26.17 7.35 26.03
CA LYS A 125 -26.46 6.75 27.33
C LYS A 125 -26.11 7.68 28.49
N GLU A 126 -24.94 8.31 28.46
CA GLU A 126 -24.47 9.18 29.56
C GLU A 126 -25.23 10.52 29.63
N GLU A 127 -25.55 11.12 28.49
CA GLU A 127 -26.13 12.46 28.44
C GLU A 127 -27.67 12.51 28.34
N PHE A 128 -28.30 11.48 27.77
CA PHE A 128 -29.73 11.45 27.45
C PHE A 128 -30.45 10.24 28.00
N ASP A 129 -29.76 9.27 28.61
CA ASP A 129 -30.26 7.95 29.03
C ASP A 129 -30.94 7.18 27.87
N ILE A 130 -30.43 7.35 26.64
CA ILE A 130 -30.91 6.67 25.43
C ILE A 130 -29.98 5.50 25.14
N GLU A 131 -30.55 4.30 25.07
CA GLU A 131 -29.82 3.10 24.64
C GLU A 131 -30.06 2.82 23.17
N ILE A 132 -28.97 2.65 22.41
CA ILE A 132 -29.00 2.30 20.99
C ILE A 132 -28.13 1.09 20.71
N ILE A 133 -28.43 0.38 19.64
CA ILE A 133 -27.65 -0.76 19.11
C ILE A 133 -27.29 -1.73 20.22
N ASN A 134 -28.33 -2.37 20.80
CA ASN A 134 -28.17 -3.27 21.96
C ASN A 134 -27.40 -4.55 21.64
N ASN A 135 -27.35 -4.94 20.37
CA ASN A 135 -26.61 -6.10 19.89
C ASN A 135 -25.22 -5.75 19.33
N ILE A 136 -24.59 -4.68 19.82
CA ILE A 136 -23.27 -4.21 19.35
C ILE A 136 -22.16 -5.28 19.49
N ASP A 137 -22.31 -6.21 20.43
CA ASP A 137 -21.39 -7.35 20.63
C ASP A 137 -21.37 -8.32 19.42
N LEU A 138 -22.42 -8.29 18.59
CA LEU A 138 -22.52 -9.06 17.35
C LEU A 138 -22.02 -8.27 16.14
N PHE A 139 -21.49 -7.05 16.34
CA PHE A 139 -20.99 -6.26 15.23
C PHE A 139 -19.78 -6.93 14.57
N PRO A 140 -19.73 -7.03 13.23
CA PRO A 140 -18.76 -7.85 12.51
C PRO A 140 -17.40 -7.14 12.37
N ILE A 141 -16.72 -6.91 13.49
CA ILE A 141 -15.38 -6.29 13.50
C ILE A 141 -14.23 -7.30 13.43
N TYR A 142 -14.50 -8.56 13.78
CA TYR A 142 -13.50 -9.64 13.76
C TYR A 142 -13.72 -10.57 12.58
N ASP A 143 -12.64 -11.05 12.00
CA ASP A 143 -12.67 -11.95 10.84
C ASP A 143 -13.09 -13.37 11.25
N ASP A 144 -12.82 -13.77 12.50
CA ASP A 144 -13.18 -15.08 13.04
C ASP A 144 -13.30 -15.08 14.58
N LYS A 145 -13.86 -16.16 15.13
CA LYS A 145 -14.04 -16.33 16.58
C LYS A 145 -12.71 -16.44 17.34
N SER A 146 -11.70 -17.09 16.75
CA SER A 146 -10.38 -17.25 17.36
C SER A 146 -9.70 -15.90 17.51
N MET A 147 -9.87 -15.01 16.55
CA MET A 147 -9.38 -13.64 16.62
C MET A 147 -10.03 -12.86 17.76
N LYS A 148 -11.34 -12.99 17.93
CA LYS A 148 -12.06 -12.37 19.05
C LYS A 148 -11.53 -12.85 20.40
N GLU A 149 -11.37 -14.17 20.57
CA GLU A 149 -10.83 -14.75 21.81
C GLU A 149 -9.42 -14.24 22.13
N ASN A 150 -8.55 -14.16 21.13
CA ASN A 150 -7.21 -13.62 21.28
C ASN A 150 -7.21 -12.16 21.71
N TYR A 151 -8.07 -11.33 21.10
CA TYR A 151 -8.21 -9.93 21.50
C TYR A 151 -8.81 -9.78 22.91
N ASP A 152 -9.72 -10.64 23.33
CA ASP A 152 -10.27 -10.63 24.68
C ASP A 152 -9.16 -10.87 25.73
N ILE A 153 -8.24 -11.82 25.46
CA ILE A 153 -7.08 -12.08 26.31
C ILE A 153 -6.14 -10.87 26.36
N ILE A 154 -5.84 -10.27 25.20
CA ILE A 154 -4.99 -9.09 25.10
C ILE A 154 -5.62 -7.92 25.86
N CYS A 155 -6.92 -7.66 25.70
CA CYS A 155 -7.63 -6.57 26.37
C CYS A 155 -7.63 -6.74 27.90
N ASP A 156 -7.79 -7.96 28.40
CA ASP A 156 -7.67 -8.25 29.82
C ASP A 156 -6.26 -7.90 30.37
N LYS A 157 -5.22 -8.16 29.59
CA LYS A 157 -3.85 -7.74 29.94
C LYS A 157 -3.67 -6.22 29.91
N VAL A 158 -4.18 -5.57 28.88
CA VAL A 158 -4.14 -4.09 28.78
C VAL A 158 -4.87 -3.42 29.95
N LYS A 159 -5.99 -4.01 30.39
CA LYS A 159 -6.78 -3.50 31.54
C LYS A 159 -6.04 -3.61 32.87
N ASN A 160 -5.26 -4.69 33.06
CA ASN A 160 -4.64 -5.07 34.33
C ASN A 160 -3.12 -4.88 34.34
N VAL A 161 -2.59 -3.99 33.52
CA VAL A 161 -1.15 -3.72 33.43
C VAL A 161 -0.60 -3.19 34.76
N ASP A 162 0.37 -3.91 35.35
CA ASP A 162 1.15 -3.46 36.51
C ASP A 162 2.40 -2.70 36.04
N ASN A 163 2.35 -1.37 36.12
CA ASN A 163 3.41 -0.49 35.63
C ASN A 163 4.62 -0.40 36.56
N GLU A 164 4.47 -0.78 37.83
CA GLU A 164 5.52 -0.57 38.85
C GLU A 164 6.67 -1.58 38.77
N LYS A 165 6.43 -2.73 38.17
CA LYS A 165 7.41 -3.85 38.12
C LYS A 165 8.06 -4.07 36.77
N LYS A 166 7.68 -3.32 35.71
CA LYS A 166 8.14 -3.57 34.33
C LYS A 166 9.09 -2.49 33.83
N LYS A 167 10.04 -2.89 32.97
CA LYS A 167 10.93 -1.97 32.27
C LYS A 167 10.13 -1.09 31.31
N LEU A 168 10.17 0.22 31.51
CA LEU A 168 9.54 1.19 30.60
C LEU A 168 10.37 1.35 29.34
N ILE A 169 9.70 1.24 28.19
CA ILE A 169 10.26 1.52 26.88
C ILE A 169 9.71 2.86 26.42
N LYS A 170 10.60 3.74 26.01
CA LYS A 170 10.25 5.07 25.50
C LYS A 170 10.77 5.24 24.07
N GLY A 171 10.04 6.01 23.26
CA GLY A 171 10.45 6.30 21.90
C GLY A 171 9.50 7.25 21.19
N LYS A 172 9.96 7.82 20.08
CA LYS A 172 9.17 8.70 19.20
C LYS A 172 8.74 7.91 17.95
N PHE A 173 7.44 7.91 17.65
CA PHE A 173 6.85 7.11 16.59
C PHE A 173 5.83 7.90 15.79
N TYR A 174 5.69 7.58 14.50
CA TYR A 174 4.50 7.90 13.72
C TYR A 174 3.42 6.87 13.98
N VAL A 175 2.17 7.32 14.04
CA VAL A 175 0.99 6.45 14.13
C VAL A 175 0.52 6.15 12.70
N GLU A 176 0.75 4.93 12.25
CA GLU A 176 0.41 4.50 10.90
C GLU A 176 -1.06 4.05 10.79
N LYS A 177 -1.55 3.41 11.84
CA LYS A 177 -2.90 2.88 11.92
C LYS A 177 -3.36 2.74 13.36
N CYS A 178 -4.63 3.04 13.61
CA CYS A 178 -5.32 2.78 14.87
C CYS A 178 -6.58 1.97 14.59
N THR A 179 -6.59 0.70 14.99
CA THR A 179 -7.72 -0.21 14.80
C THR A 179 -8.47 -0.38 16.11
N THR A 180 -9.79 -0.29 16.06
CA THR A 180 -10.65 -0.43 17.24
C THR A 180 -10.88 -1.89 17.57
N ILE A 181 -10.68 -2.26 18.84
CA ILE A 181 -10.99 -3.56 19.43
C ILE A 181 -12.12 -3.35 20.42
N TYR A 182 -13.10 -4.25 20.43
CA TYR A 182 -14.19 -4.23 21.38
C TYR A 182 -14.19 -5.51 22.21
N SER A 183 -14.06 -5.39 23.50
CA SER A 183 -14.03 -6.54 24.41
C SER A 183 -14.81 -6.24 25.68
N LYS A 184 -15.75 -7.11 26.01
CA LYS A 184 -16.51 -7.08 27.29
C LYS A 184 -17.13 -5.72 27.62
N GLY A 185 -17.65 -5.01 26.62
CA GLY A 185 -18.28 -3.71 26.78
C GLY A 185 -17.35 -2.50 26.73
N ASP A 186 -16.04 -2.69 26.67
CA ASP A 186 -15.01 -1.66 26.62
C ASP A 186 -14.36 -1.56 25.21
N ILE A 187 -13.88 -0.37 24.85
CA ILE A 187 -13.12 -0.13 23.64
C ILE A 187 -11.63 -0.12 23.95
N TYR A 188 -10.85 -0.81 23.14
CA TYR A 188 -9.39 -0.82 23.13
C TYR A 188 -8.89 -0.54 21.71
N TYR A 189 -7.59 -0.32 21.57
CA TYR A 189 -6.99 0.03 20.29
C TYR A 189 -5.74 -0.81 20.01
N GLU A 190 -5.68 -1.36 18.81
CA GLU A 190 -4.45 -1.88 18.23
C GLU A 190 -3.80 -0.77 17.42
N LEU A 191 -2.61 -0.37 17.81
CA LEU A 191 -1.85 0.71 17.22
C LEU A 191 -0.71 0.13 16.38
N THR A 192 -0.65 0.49 15.13
CA THR A 192 0.51 0.22 14.29
C THR A 192 1.38 1.47 14.26
N LEU A 193 2.59 1.36 14.78
CA LEU A 193 3.53 2.46 14.92
C LEU A 193 4.80 2.20 14.12
N SER A 194 5.38 3.24 13.51
CA SER A 194 6.71 3.22 12.90
C SER A 194 7.63 4.23 13.59
N LYS A 195 8.96 3.99 13.63
CA LYS A 195 9.92 4.95 14.19
C LYS A 195 9.79 6.30 13.49
N ALA A 196 9.84 7.41 14.22
CA ALA A 196 9.74 8.75 13.65
C ALA A 196 11.04 9.13 12.92
N SER A 197 11.25 8.58 11.72
CA SER A 197 12.42 8.75 10.85
C SER A 197 11.97 8.92 9.40
N ASP A 198 12.82 9.52 8.56
CA ASP A 198 12.58 9.67 7.11
C ASP A 198 12.79 8.35 6.34
N PHE A 199 13.34 7.33 6.97
CA PHE A 199 13.70 6.05 6.35
C PHE A 199 12.78 4.89 6.75
N ASN A 200 11.56 5.17 7.15
CA ASN A 200 10.60 4.15 7.53
C ASN A 200 10.18 3.25 6.39
N ASN A 201 10.01 1.97 6.69
CA ASN A 201 9.40 1.02 5.79
C ASN A 201 8.26 0.24 6.46
N LYS A 202 7.36 -0.34 5.65
CA LYS A 202 6.17 -1.05 6.15
C LYS A 202 6.49 -2.30 6.98
N PHE A 203 7.73 -2.81 6.91
CA PHE A 203 8.15 -4.02 7.62
C PHE A 203 8.67 -3.72 9.03
N GLU A 204 9.04 -2.48 9.34
CA GLU A 204 9.55 -2.04 10.64
C GLU A 204 8.43 -1.58 11.58
N ARG A 205 7.18 -1.78 11.18
CA ARG A 205 6.03 -1.39 11.99
C ARG A 205 5.88 -2.28 13.20
N LEU A 206 5.54 -1.65 14.30
CA LEU A 206 5.35 -2.29 15.61
C LEU A 206 3.88 -2.22 16.00
N THR A 207 3.37 -3.31 16.57
CA THR A 207 2.01 -3.36 17.10
C THR A 207 2.02 -3.10 18.61
N PHE A 208 1.23 -2.12 19.04
CA PHE A 208 0.99 -1.80 20.43
C PHE A 208 -0.50 -1.91 20.73
N TYR A 209 -0.84 -2.21 21.97
CA TYR A 209 -2.21 -2.24 22.45
C TYR A 209 -2.44 -1.15 23.48
N SER A 210 -3.58 -0.49 23.43
CA SER A 210 -3.88 0.68 24.25
C SER A 210 -5.35 0.76 24.64
N LYS A 211 -5.62 1.35 25.80
CA LYS A 211 -6.95 1.82 26.17
C LYS A 211 -7.23 3.24 25.66
N GLN A 212 -6.18 3.98 25.28
CA GLN A 212 -6.29 5.35 24.80
C GLN A 212 -6.24 5.38 23.28
N TYR A 213 -7.11 6.17 22.67
CA TYR A 213 -7.05 6.51 21.26
C TYR A 213 -5.88 7.43 20.99
N ILE A 214 -5.13 7.20 19.92
CA ILE A 214 -4.07 8.09 19.45
C ILE A 214 -4.36 8.49 18.01
N PRO A 215 -4.48 9.80 17.72
CA PRO A 215 -4.63 10.29 16.35
C PRO A 215 -3.41 9.99 15.49
N ASP A 216 -3.62 9.72 14.21
CA ASP A 216 -2.58 9.38 13.22
C ASP A 216 -1.99 10.59 12.48
N ASN A 217 -2.10 11.78 13.07
CA ASN A 217 -1.75 13.05 12.41
C ASN A 217 -0.28 13.43 12.55
N TYR A 218 0.35 13.03 13.66
CA TYR A 218 1.70 13.45 14.05
C TYR A 218 2.52 12.31 14.62
N SER A 219 3.82 12.55 14.75
CA SER A 219 4.66 11.72 15.61
C SER A 219 4.33 11.95 17.08
N VAL A 220 4.45 10.90 17.87
CA VAL A 220 4.16 10.87 19.31
C VAL A 220 5.30 10.25 20.08
N ASN A 221 5.62 10.83 21.24
CA ASN A 221 6.43 10.16 22.25
C ASN A 221 5.56 9.21 23.04
N ILE A 222 5.91 7.95 23.08
CA ILE A 222 5.20 6.92 23.84
C ILE A 222 6.01 6.42 25.02
N THR A 223 5.28 5.95 26.03
CA THR A 223 5.81 5.11 27.12
C THR A 223 5.03 3.82 27.09
N SER A 224 5.71 2.69 27.01
CA SER A 224 5.12 1.36 26.91
C SER A 224 5.85 0.34 27.78
N VAL A 225 5.25 -0.82 27.95
CA VAL A 225 5.84 -1.99 28.59
C VAL A 225 5.61 -3.22 27.73
N ASP A 226 6.53 -4.19 27.83
CA ASP A 226 6.34 -5.51 27.24
C ASP A 226 5.64 -6.43 28.24
N ASP A 227 4.73 -7.26 27.74
CA ASP A 227 4.08 -8.32 28.50
C ASP A 227 4.01 -9.61 27.69
N ILE A 228 3.93 -10.73 28.37
CA ILE A 228 3.81 -12.05 27.74
C ILE A 228 2.37 -12.52 27.89
N VAL A 229 1.81 -13.00 26.78
CA VAL A 229 0.43 -13.46 26.69
C VAL A 229 0.39 -14.82 26.00
N ASP A 230 -0.35 -15.74 26.56
CA ASP A 230 -0.65 -17.02 25.93
C ASP A 230 -1.93 -16.87 25.10
N LEU A 231 -1.76 -16.79 23.81
CA LEU A 231 -2.84 -16.72 22.84
C LEU A 231 -3.12 -18.09 22.24
N ASN A 232 -4.25 -18.25 21.57
CA ASN A 232 -4.56 -19.48 20.82
C ASN A 232 -3.51 -19.80 19.74
N VAL A 233 -2.73 -18.79 19.33
CA VAL A 233 -1.63 -18.90 18.35
C VAL A 233 -0.26 -19.22 18.99
N GLY A 234 -0.17 -19.27 20.31
CA GLY A 234 1.06 -19.51 21.08
C GLY A 234 1.39 -18.37 22.04
N THR A 235 2.51 -18.51 22.74
CA THR A 235 3.01 -17.47 23.66
C THR A 235 3.61 -16.31 22.90
N VAL A 236 3.06 -15.13 23.07
CA VAL A 236 3.46 -13.92 22.33
C VAL A 236 3.85 -12.81 23.28
N LYS A 237 4.93 -12.09 22.96
CA LYS A 237 5.34 -10.87 23.65
C LYS A 237 4.61 -9.68 23.01
N ILE A 238 3.68 -9.08 23.76
CA ILE A 238 2.91 -7.91 23.32
C ILE A 238 3.47 -6.63 23.93
N LYS A 239 3.26 -5.50 23.24
CA LYS A 239 3.62 -4.16 23.71
C LYS A 239 2.35 -3.42 24.14
N ILE A 240 2.32 -2.97 25.39
CA ILE A 240 1.20 -2.24 25.96
C ILE A 240 1.59 -0.79 26.17
N LEU A 241 0.82 0.11 25.59
CA LEU A 241 1.03 1.54 25.72
C LEU A 241 0.45 2.04 27.05
N ILE A 242 1.26 2.80 27.81
CA ILE A 242 0.90 3.39 29.09
C ILE A 242 0.45 4.84 28.90
N SER A 243 1.22 5.61 28.17
CA SER A 243 0.94 7.02 27.89
C SER A 243 1.57 7.50 26.60
N TYR A 244 1.02 8.56 26.05
CA TYR A 244 1.60 9.25 24.90
C TYR A 244 1.55 10.76 25.06
N LYS A 245 2.36 11.45 24.27
CA LYS A 245 2.36 12.89 24.10
C LYS A 245 2.67 13.20 22.64
N VAL A 246 1.96 14.13 22.04
CA VAL A 246 2.29 14.63 20.70
C VAL A 246 3.71 15.19 20.72
N ALA A 247 4.51 14.84 19.73
CA ALA A 247 5.91 15.21 19.65
C ALA A 247 6.32 15.37 18.18
N ILE A 248 5.73 16.36 17.51
CA ILE A 248 6.09 16.72 16.14
C ILE A 248 7.60 16.92 16.06
N ARG A 249 8.28 16.29 15.10
CA ARG A 249 9.72 16.46 14.94
C ARG A 249 10.02 17.93 14.64
N VAL A 250 11.06 18.46 15.28
CA VAL A 250 11.43 19.87 15.10
C VAL A 250 11.74 20.19 13.64
N CYS A 251 12.40 19.26 12.92
CA CYS A 251 12.66 19.39 11.48
C CYS A 251 11.37 19.52 10.65
N GLU A 252 10.27 18.85 11.03
CA GLU A 252 8.98 18.98 10.35
C GLU A 252 8.41 20.39 10.44
N LEU A 253 8.42 20.97 11.64
CA LEU A 253 7.98 22.35 11.83
C LEU A 253 8.90 23.35 11.12
N GLN A 254 10.23 23.16 11.21
CA GLN A 254 11.18 24.01 10.53
C GLN A 254 11.02 23.96 9.00
N ASN A 255 10.84 22.77 8.43
CA ASN A 255 10.60 22.63 6.99
C ASN A 255 9.25 23.20 6.56
N LEU A 256 8.18 23.05 7.39
CA LEU A 256 6.92 23.72 7.16
C LEU A 256 7.08 25.27 7.16
N PHE A 257 7.90 25.80 8.04
CA PHE A 257 8.15 27.26 8.13
C PHE A 257 9.01 27.78 6.97
N LYS A 258 9.93 26.96 6.43
CA LYS A 258 10.67 27.29 5.21
C LYS A 258 9.75 27.56 4.01
N ILE A 259 8.56 26.96 3.95
CA ILE A 259 7.55 27.26 2.92
C ILE A 259 7.19 28.76 2.92
N PHE A 260 7.29 29.44 4.07
CA PHE A 260 7.04 30.87 4.24
C PHE A 260 8.31 31.73 4.16
N GLY A 261 9.45 31.14 3.79
CA GLY A 261 10.74 31.83 3.71
C GLY A 261 11.44 32.01 5.06
N GLU A 262 11.02 31.30 6.09
CA GLU A 262 11.59 31.41 7.43
C GLU A 262 12.58 30.28 7.71
N THR A 263 13.77 30.64 8.16
CA THR A 263 14.90 29.71 8.37
C THR A 263 15.39 29.65 9.81
N LYS A 264 14.64 30.20 10.76
CA LYS A 264 15.05 30.22 12.17
C LYS A 264 15.06 28.81 12.74
N ASN A 265 16.18 28.39 13.29
CA ASN A 265 16.32 27.12 13.99
C ASN A 265 15.91 27.26 15.47
N PHE A 266 15.23 26.26 15.98
CA PHE A 266 14.89 26.10 17.38
C PHE A 266 14.94 24.59 17.73
N GLY A 267 15.08 24.27 19.01
CA GLY A 267 15.11 22.88 19.48
C GLY A 267 13.83 22.49 20.23
N ASP A 268 13.76 21.26 20.67
CA ASP A 268 12.67 20.70 21.50
C ASP A 268 12.55 21.36 22.89
N THR A 269 13.60 22.06 23.34
CA THR A 269 13.59 22.85 24.56
C THR A 269 12.89 24.20 24.44
N TYR A 270 12.54 24.62 23.21
CA TYR A 270 11.89 25.90 22.94
C TYR A 270 10.48 25.94 23.58
N ARG A 271 10.19 27.00 24.35
CA ARG A 271 8.97 27.02 25.19
C ARG A 271 7.69 26.96 24.40
N GLU A 272 7.55 27.78 23.34
CA GLU A 272 6.35 27.71 22.47
C GLU A 272 6.17 26.32 21.85
N TYR A 273 7.24 25.62 21.48
CA TYR A 273 7.17 24.27 20.95
C TYR A 273 6.55 23.32 21.99
N ARG A 274 7.04 23.35 23.23
CA ARG A 274 6.51 22.51 24.30
C ARG A 274 5.05 22.79 24.58
N ASN A 275 4.69 24.09 24.67
CA ASN A 275 3.31 24.48 24.88
C ASN A 275 2.40 24.06 23.72
N LEU A 276 2.86 24.16 22.46
CA LEU A 276 2.13 23.66 21.30
C LEU A 276 1.93 22.14 21.39
N MET A 277 2.95 21.35 21.72
CA MET A 277 2.83 19.89 21.88
C MET A 277 1.85 19.53 23.00
N ASP A 278 1.89 20.27 24.12
CA ASP A 278 0.93 20.10 25.22
C ASP A 278 -0.50 20.43 24.79
N TYR A 279 -0.70 21.54 24.07
CA TYR A 279 -2.01 21.91 23.54
C TYR A 279 -2.58 20.85 22.59
N LEU A 280 -1.78 20.41 21.62
CA LEU A 280 -2.18 19.38 20.65
C LEU A 280 -2.54 18.04 21.32
N THR A 281 -1.78 17.65 22.35
CA THR A 281 -2.04 16.43 23.14
C THR A 281 -3.35 16.55 23.92
N ASN A 282 -3.51 17.66 24.67
CA ASN A 282 -4.66 17.84 25.56
C ASN A 282 -5.99 18.02 24.81
N ASN A 283 -5.94 18.58 23.61
CA ASN A 283 -7.14 18.85 22.81
C ASN A 283 -7.34 17.86 21.65
N GLU A 284 -6.45 16.84 21.50
CA GLU A 284 -6.47 15.90 20.36
C GLU A 284 -6.64 16.61 19.02
N SER A 285 -6.00 17.79 18.86
CA SER A 285 -6.22 18.69 17.73
C SER A 285 -5.04 18.71 16.76
N THR A 286 -5.29 19.22 15.56
CA THR A 286 -4.29 19.42 14.51
C THR A 286 -3.89 20.90 14.40
N ILE A 287 -2.71 21.17 13.82
CA ILE A 287 -2.34 22.57 13.50
C ILE A 287 -3.34 23.18 12.53
N LYS A 288 -3.87 22.39 11.58
CA LYS A 288 -4.95 22.82 10.67
C LYS A 288 -6.17 23.31 11.46
N GLU A 289 -6.59 22.58 12.47
CA GLU A 289 -7.72 22.99 13.31
C GLU A 289 -7.43 24.28 14.06
N ILE A 290 -6.22 24.42 14.66
CA ILE A 290 -5.80 25.66 15.34
C ILE A 290 -5.91 26.86 14.38
N ILE A 291 -5.37 26.77 13.18
CA ILE A 291 -5.40 27.89 12.21
C ILE A 291 -6.81 28.16 11.64
N CYS A 292 -7.74 27.21 11.79
CA CYS A 292 -9.14 27.34 11.38
C CYS A 292 -10.08 27.82 12.49
N LEU A 293 -9.65 27.87 13.76
CA LEU A 293 -10.47 28.36 14.88
C LEU A 293 -11.07 29.75 14.59
N ASP A 294 -12.12 30.12 15.29
CA ASP A 294 -12.61 31.51 15.26
C ASP A 294 -11.57 32.50 15.80
N ASN A 295 -11.86 33.79 15.80
CA ASN A 295 -10.86 34.79 16.19
C ASN A 295 -10.60 34.81 17.69
N VAL A 296 -11.59 34.51 18.52
CA VAL A 296 -11.49 34.53 19.98
C VAL A 296 -10.74 33.30 20.44
N GLU A 297 -11.18 32.11 20.03
CA GLU A 297 -10.54 30.85 20.34
C GLU A 297 -9.08 30.80 19.87
N PHE A 298 -8.79 31.29 18.66
CA PHE A 298 -7.44 31.38 18.15
C PHE A 298 -6.55 32.30 19.00
N SER A 299 -7.07 33.45 19.41
CA SER A 299 -6.33 34.38 20.28
C SER A 299 -5.99 33.74 21.62
N ASP A 300 -6.93 33.02 22.21
CA ASP A 300 -6.71 32.36 23.50
C ASP A 300 -5.74 31.17 23.37
N THR A 301 -5.84 30.42 22.26
CA THR A 301 -4.84 29.37 21.93
C THR A 301 -3.43 29.97 21.78
N LEU A 302 -3.30 31.11 21.11
CA LEU A 302 -2.00 31.77 21.00
C LEU A 302 -1.45 32.21 22.35
N LYS A 303 -2.28 32.77 23.25
CA LYS A 303 -1.87 33.13 24.61
C LYS A 303 -1.31 31.91 25.37
N TYR A 304 -2.03 30.76 25.25
CA TYR A 304 -1.57 29.50 25.85
C TYR A 304 -0.18 29.06 25.29
N ILE A 305 -0.02 29.09 23.96
CA ILE A 305 1.24 28.69 23.32
C ILE A 305 2.38 29.64 23.72
N GLN A 306 2.12 30.93 23.88
CA GLN A 306 3.08 31.96 24.24
C GLN A 306 3.44 31.99 25.73
N GLU A 307 2.72 31.29 26.59
CA GLU A 307 2.90 31.35 28.03
C GLU A 307 4.32 30.98 28.44
N GLY A 308 5.01 31.93 29.11
CA GLY A 308 6.40 31.79 29.57
C GLY A 308 7.45 31.72 28.46
N ALA A 309 7.09 32.10 27.22
CA ALA A 309 8.02 32.16 26.10
C ALA A 309 8.56 33.58 25.93
N GLU A 310 9.87 33.72 25.75
CA GLU A 310 10.55 35.03 25.50
C GLU A 310 10.35 35.49 24.04
N ASN A 311 10.22 34.55 23.10
CA ASN A 311 10.07 34.80 21.67
C ASN A 311 8.82 34.06 21.14
N HIS A 312 8.08 34.72 20.25
CA HIS A 312 6.81 34.22 19.73
C HIS A 312 6.88 33.81 18.26
N TYR A 313 7.90 32.99 17.92
CA TYR A 313 8.15 32.60 16.53
C TYR A 313 7.12 31.61 15.97
N ILE A 314 6.76 30.60 16.76
CA ILE A 314 5.74 29.62 16.34
C ILE A 314 4.37 30.29 16.20
N SER A 315 4.02 31.15 17.14
CA SER A 315 2.77 31.93 17.08
C SER A 315 2.71 32.83 15.85
N LEU A 316 3.83 33.44 15.47
CA LEU A 316 3.92 34.23 14.23
C LEU A 316 3.64 33.35 13.01
N MET A 317 4.19 32.15 12.97
CA MET A 317 3.99 31.21 11.86
C MET A 317 2.56 30.69 11.78
N LEU A 318 1.93 30.40 12.91
CA LEU A 318 0.50 30.05 12.97
C LEU A 318 -0.36 31.17 12.38
N ASN A 319 -0.07 32.43 12.68
CA ASN A 319 -0.75 33.59 12.09
C ASN A 319 -0.55 33.68 10.57
N LYS A 320 0.67 33.44 10.05
CA LYS A 320 0.93 33.43 8.60
C LYS A 320 0.14 32.33 7.90
N MET A 321 0.15 31.10 8.44
CA MET A 321 -0.63 29.98 7.92
C MET A 321 -2.13 30.27 7.93
N ARG A 322 -2.65 30.79 9.06
CA ARG A 322 -4.04 31.21 9.20
C ARG A 322 -4.46 32.22 8.12
N ASN A 323 -3.62 33.22 7.84
CA ASN A 323 -3.90 34.23 6.81
C ASN A 323 -4.04 33.62 5.40
N ILE A 324 -3.29 32.59 5.09
CA ILE A 324 -3.44 31.88 3.81
C ILE A 324 -4.75 31.08 3.80
N VAL A 325 -5.01 30.30 4.86
CA VAL A 325 -6.13 29.37 4.92
C VAL A 325 -7.49 30.07 5.07
N LYS A 326 -7.61 31.02 5.99
CA LYS A 326 -8.88 31.75 6.24
C LYS A 326 -9.32 32.63 5.07
N ASN A 327 -8.37 33.20 4.33
CA ASN A 327 -8.67 34.02 3.16
C ASN A 327 -8.67 33.22 1.84
N ASN A 328 -8.65 31.91 1.89
CA ASN A 328 -8.61 31.01 0.72
C ASN A 328 -7.60 31.46 -0.35
N LYS A 329 -6.43 31.93 0.08
CA LYS A 329 -5.35 32.33 -0.84
C LYS A 329 -4.76 31.10 -1.54
N SER A 330 -4.20 31.31 -2.73
CA SER A 330 -3.48 30.24 -3.45
C SER A 330 -2.41 29.61 -2.53
N GLY A 331 -2.36 28.27 -2.50
CA GLY A 331 -1.54 27.48 -1.57
C GLY A 331 -2.30 27.02 -0.31
N CYS A 332 -3.57 27.42 -0.14
CA CYS A 332 -4.32 27.10 1.07
C CYS A 332 -4.57 25.59 1.22
N ASN A 333 -4.81 24.84 0.15
CA ASN A 333 -5.05 23.39 0.24
C ASN A 333 -3.77 22.62 0.56
N ILE A 334 -2.63 23.08 0.08
CA ILE A 334 -1.32 22.53 0.46
C ILE A 334 -1.08 22.73 1.96
N ILE A 335 -1.28 23.95 2.47
CA ILE A 335 -1.10 24.26 3.89
C ILE A 335 -2.09 23.46 4.75
N ARG A 336 -3.36 23.36 4.35
CA ARG A 336 -4.36 22.52 5.05
C ARG A 336 -3.87 21.08 5.16
N TYR A 337 -3.42 20.47 4.06
CA TYR A 337 -2.95 19.09 4.04
C TYR A 337 -1.72 18.89 4.92
N LEU A 338 -0.67 19.70 4.72
CA LEU A 338 0.58 19.58 5.47
C LEU A 338 0.44 19.86 6.98
N THR A 339 -0.56 20.67 7.38
CA THR A 339 -0.84 20.97 8.80
C THR A 339 -1.84 20.00 9.43
N THR A 340 -2.47 19.14 8.63
CA THR A 340 -3.33 18.04 9.11
C THR A 340 -2.52 16.80 9.38
N LYS A 341 -1.65 16.40 8.45
CA LYS A 341 -0.77 15.24 8.59
C LYS A 341 0.67 15.65 8.31
N MET A 342 1.48 15.65 9.36
CA MET A 342 2.87 16.09 9.27
C MET A 342 3.80 14.89 9.16
N VAL A 343 4.52 14.82 8.03
CA VAL A 343 5.56 13.82 7.76
C VAL A 343 6.73 14.56 7.10
N ASN A 344 7.92 14.48 7.67
CA ASN A 344 9.07 15.28 7.24
C ASN A 344 9.39 15.17 5.75
N ILE A 345 9.48 13.93 5.23
CA ILE A 345 9.80 13.69 3.82
C ILE A 345 8.78 14.34 2.88
N VAL A 346 7.49 14.30 3.24
CA VAL A 346 6.41 14.90 2.45
C VAL A 346 6.56 16.41 2.42
N ILE A 347 6.79 17.05 3.59
CA ILE A 347 6.95 18.51 3.70
C ILE A 347 8.18 18.96 2.92
N ARG A 348 9.31 18.26 3.08
CA ARG A 348 10.58 18.57 2.43
C ARG A 348 10.49 18.49 0.91
N ASP A 349 9.80 17.48 0.38
CA ASP A 349 9.63 17.33 -1.06
C ASP A 349 8.78 18.45 -1.70
N GLN A 350 7.97 19.17 -0.89
CA GLN A 350 7.25 20.35 -1.39
C GLN A 350 8.10 21.62 -1.43
N LEU A 351 9.27 21.65 -0.77
CA LEU A 351 10.11 22.86 -0.73
C LEU A 351 10.75 23.18 -2.09
N SER A 352 10.98 24.46 -2.31
CA SER A 352 11.73 25.01 -3.44
C SER A 352 12.62 26.15 -2.97
N ASP A 353 13.77 26.32 -3.61
CA ASP A 353 14.64 27.48 -3.36
C ASP A 353 14.03 28.80 -3.86
N ASN A 354 13.04 28.72 -4.75
CA ASN A 354 12.39 29.89 -5.36
C ASN A 354 10.94 29.99 -4.93
N GLN A 355 10.48 31.23 -4.78
CA GLN A 355 9.07 31.53 -4.54
C GLN A 355 8.21 31.10 -5.74
N HIS A 356 7.07 30.51 -5.48
CA HIS A 356 6.09 30.12 -6.49
C HIS A 356 5.14 31.29 -6.77
N PRO A 357 5.21 31.91 -7.98
CA PRO A 357 4.48 33.17 -8.25
C PRO A 357 2.95 33.04 -8.19
N TYR A 358 2.43 31.84 -8.41
CA TYR A 358 0.98 31.56 -8.41
C TYR A 358 0.47 30.96 -7.09
N LEU A 359 1.33 30.71 -6.10
CA LEU A 359 0.97 30.16 -4.80
C LEU A 359 1.32 31.16 -3.66
N SER A 360 0.80 32.37 -3.73
CA SER A 360 1.01 33.43 -2.74
C SER A 360 2.48 33.72 -2.40
N ASN A 361 3.37 33.53 -3.35
CA ASN A 361 4.84 33.65 -3.21
C ASN A 361 5.43 32.71 -2.13
N LEU A 362 4.78 31.59 -1.82
CA LEU A 362 5.33 30.56 -0.95
C LEU A 362 6.49 29.82 -1.64
N TYR A 363 7.45 29.31 -0.87
CA TYR A 363 8.61 28.54 -1.36
C TYR A 363 8.20 27.08 -1.61
N LEU A 364 7.36 26.87 -2.62
CA LEU A 364 6.78 25.60 -2.99
C LEU A 364 7.23 25.14 -4.38
N HIS A 365 7.39 23.84 -4.54
CA HIS A 365 7.73 23.21 -5.82
C HIS A 365 6.66 23.53 -6.86
N LYS A 366 7.10 23.82 -8.11
CA LYS A 366 6.22 24.26 -9.21
C LYS A 366 5.06 23.28 -9.53
N LYS A 367 5.22 21.99 -9.27
CA LYS A 367 4.17 20.99 -9.49
C LYS A 367 3.05 21.04 -8.44
N SER A 368 3.29 21.63 -7.28
CA SER A 368 2.34 21.68 -6.17
C SER A 368 1.10 22.55 -6.47
N GLY A 369 1.18 23.46 -7.45
CA GLY A 369 0.07 24.30 -7.84
C GLY A 369 -1.16 23.55 -8.39
N MET A 370 -0.93 22.36 -8.95
CA MET A 370 -2.00 21.52 -9.47
C MET A 370 -2.81 20.90 -8.31
N PHE A 371 -2.12 20.38 -7.31
CA PHE A 371 -2.76 19.85 -6.11
C PHE A 371 -3.55 20.94 -5.38
N ASP A 372 -2.99 22.14 -5.25
CA ASP A 372 -3.72 23.24 -4.61
C ASP A 372 -5.04 23.58 -5.30
N ALA A 373 -5.07 23.46 -6.61
CA ALA A 373 -6.25 23.76 -7.41
C ALA A 373 -7.27 22.63 -7.45
N MET A 374 -6.81 21.37 -7.42
CA MET A 374 -7.62 20.17 -7.61
C MET A 374 -7.11 19.03 -6.70
N PRO A 375 -7.27 19.17 -5.38
CA PRO A 375 -6.60 18.31 -4.40
C PRO A 375 -7.05 16.83 -4.45
N TYR A 376 -8.29 16.57 -4.86
CA TYR A 376 -8.78 15.19 -4.98
C TYR A 376 -8.35 14.50 -6.28
N ALA A 377 -8.05 15.26 -7.33
CA ALA A 377 -7.67 14.70 -8.62
C ALA A 377 -6.15 14.65 -8.85
N MET A 378 -5.38 15.48 -8.13
CA MET A 378 -3.95 15.67 -8.35
C MET A 378 -3.13 15.30 -7.12
N SER A 379 -1.91 14.79 -7.36
CA SER A 379 -0.98 14.44 -6.28
C SER A 379 -0.03 15.59 -5.96
N LEU A 380 0.50 15.62 -4.74
CA LEU A 380 1.63 16.46 -4.35
C LEU A 380 2.92 15.96 -5.06
N HIS A 381 3.96 16.79 -5.04
CA HIS A 381 5.25 16.35 -5.59
C HIS A 381 5.79 15.16 -4.78
N ASN A 382 6.11 14.06 -5.45
CA ASN A 382 6.57 12.78 -4.87
C ASN A 382 5.66 12.18 -3.80
N HIS A 383 4.43 12.66 -3.63
CA HIS A 383 3.51 12.12 -2.64
C HIS A 383 2.09 12.03 -3.20
N ASN A 384 1.48 10.86 -3.08
CA ASN A 384 0.07 10.64 -3.40
C ASN A 384 -0.72 10.57 -2.10
N PRO A 385 -1.52 11.60 -1.75
CA PRO A 385 -2.30 11.63 -0.53
C PRO A 385 -3.30 10.48 -0.45
N ASN A 386 -3.47 9.93 0.75
CA ASN A 386 -4.55 9.01 1.02
C ASN A 386 -5.89 9.77 1.02
N PHE A 387 -6.95 9.14 0.54
CA PHE A 387 -8.27 9.75 0.44
C PHE A 387 -8.82 10.22 1.80
N TYR A 388 -8.62 9.43 2.85
CA TYR A 388 -9.05 9.78 4.21
C TYR A 388 -8.26 10.97 4.79
N ASP A 389 -6.97 11.07 4.47
CA ASP A 389 -6.16 12.23 4.87
C ASP A 389 -6.63 13.52 4.15
N LEU A 390 -7.06 13.38 2.88
CA LEU A 390 -7.64 14.50 2.13
C LEU A 390 -8.96 14.99 2.74
N ILE A 391 -9.89 14.10 3.09
CA ILE A 391 -11.16 14.46 3.71
C ILE A 391 -10.94 15.19 5.05
N LYS A 392 -10.00 14.72 5.87
CA LYS A 392 -9.63 15.41 7.12
C LYS A 392 -9.10 16.83 6.86
N ALA A 393 -8.39 17.03 5.78
CA ALA A 393 -7.71 18.28 5.49
C ALA A 393 -8.57 19.28 4.71
N ILE A 394 -9.35 18.83 3.74
CA ILE A 394 -9.99 19.66 2.72
C ILE A 394 -11.46 19.22 2.55
N ASP A 395 -12.38 20.16 2.58
CA ASP A 395 -13.80 19.91 2.40
C ASP A 395 -14.09 19.29 1.02
N VAL A 396 -15.00 18.33 0.97
CA VAL A 396 -15.45 17.62 -0.24
C VAL A 396 -16.57 18.35 -0.98
N ASN A 397 -17.19 19.34 -0.37
CA ASN A 397 -18.29 20.08 -0.98
C ASN A 397 -17.85 20.71 -2.31
N ASP A 398 -18.71 20.66 -3.33
CA ASP A 398 -18.47 21.19 -4.68
C ASP A 398 -17.22 20.59 -5.39
N LYS A 399 -16.87 19.33 -5.07
CA LYS A 399 -15.72 18.61 -5.62
C LYS A 399 -16.09 17.40 -6.46
N ASP A 400 -17.34 17.24 -6.84
CA ASP A 400 -17.85 16.06 -7.54
C ASP A 400 -17.10 15.78 -8.85
N ASP A 401 -16.70 16.83 -9.56
CA ASP A 401 -15.89 16.70 -10.77
C ASP A 401 -14.48 16.10 -10.52
N GLU A 402 -13.85 16.50 -9.41
CA GLU A 402 -12.53 15.96 -9.00
C GLU A 402 -12.67 14.54 -8.47
N LEU A 403 -13.73 14.27 -7.71
CA LEU A 403 -14.02 12.95 -7.13
C LEU A 403 -14.37 11.94 -8.23
N LEU A 404 -15.11 12.35 -9.27
CA LEU A 404 -15.35 11.52 -10.46
C LEU A 404 -14.02 11.15 -11.14
N ALA A 405 -13.13 12.13 -11.35
CA ALA A 405 -11.82 11.86 -11.93
C ALA A 405 -10.98 10.93 -11.06
N PHE A 406 -11.02 11.09 -9.74
CA PHE A 406 -10.37 10.19 -8.79
C PHE A 406 -10.92 8.76 -8.89
N TYR A 407 -12.24 8.60 -8.96
CA TYR A 407 -12.90 7.30 -9.12
C TYR A 407 -12.45 6.59 -10.40
N ILE A 408 -12.44 7.29 -11.56
CA ILE A 408 -12.00 6.72 -12.83
C ILE A 408 -10.51 6.34 -12.78
N LYS A 409 -9.67 7.20 -12.20
CA LYS A 409 -8.25 6.91 -12.00
C LYS A 409 -8.05 5.64 -11.18
N ASN A 410 -8.79 5.50 -10.09
CA ASN A 410 -8.74 4.34 -9.21
C ASN A 410 -9.17 3.05 -9.92
N ASN A 411 -10.25 3.08 -10.70
CA ASN A 411 -10.67 1.94 -11.51
C ASN A 411 -9.58 1.53 -12.51
N THR A 412 -8.88 2.50 -13.12
CA THR A 412 -7.80 2.20 -14.06
C THR A 412 -6.56 1.64 -13.35
N GLU A 413 -6.08 2.30 -12.28
CA GLU A 413 -4.81 1.96 -11.64
C GLU A 413 -4.89 0.72 -10.75
N ASN A 414 -6.01 0.50 -10.07
CA ASN A 414 -6.14 -0.56 -9.06
C ASN A 414 -6.98 -1.76 -9.53
N LYS A 415 -8.01 -1.51 -10.37
CA LYS A 415 -8.83 -2.59 -10.94
C LYS A 415 -8.41 -2.96 -12.37
N TYR A 416 -7.42 -2.25 -12.95
CA TYR A 416 -6.95 -2.44 -14.33
C TYR A 416 -8.03 -2.28 -15.40
N GLN A 417 -9.11 -1.54 -15.08
CA GLN A 417 -10.24 -1.25 -15.95
C GLN A 417 -9.97 0.05 -16.71
N LEU A 418 -9.56 -0.04 -17.98
CA LEU A 418 -9.25 1.15 -18.79
C LEU A 418 -10.51 1.97 -19.11
N TYR A 419 -11.61 1.32 -19.42
CA TYR A 419 -12.89 1.94 -19.78
C TYR A 419 -13.96 1.61 -18.74
N THR A 420 -14.37 2.60 -17.97
CA THR A 420 -15.44 2.46 -16.99
C THR A 420 -16.79 2.75 -17.65
N PRO A 421 -17.77 1.81 -17.68
CA PRO A 421 -19.12 2.07 -18.16
C PRO A 421 -19.84 3.08 -17.27
N ILE A 422 -20.65 3.97 -17.87
CA ILE A 422 -21.41 4.98 -17.11
C ILE A 422 -22.42 4.31 -16.17
N ASP A 423 -23.03 3.21 -16.56
CA ASP A 423 -24.01 2.47 -15.79
C ASP A 423 -23.41 1.81 -14.52
N GLU A 424 -22.09 1.62 -14.47
CA GLU A 424 -21.35 1.22 -13.28
C GLU A 424 -21.05 2.40 -12.33
N ILE A 425 -21.28 3.66 -12.77
CA ILE A 425 -21.00 4.89 -12.01
C ILE A 425 -22.30 5.41 -11.36
N GLY A 426 -22.82 4.67 -10.37
CA GLY A 426 -24.15 4.93 -9.81
C GLY A 426 -24.30 6.15 -8.88
N TYR A 427 -23.24 6.91 -8.59
CA TYR A 427 -23.22 7.88 -7.48
C TYR A 427 -23.04 9.34 -7.89
N PHE A 428 -22.84 9.63 -9.16
CA PHE A 428 -22.61 10.96 -9.66
C PHE A 428 -23.79 11.42 -10.55
N ASP A 429 -24.40 12.54 -10.17
CA ASP A 429 -25.44 13.17 -10.98
C ASP A 429 -24.80 13.92 -12.17
N ASN A 430 -25.44 13.86 -13.33
CA ASN A 430 -25.05 14.62 -14.52
C ASN A 430 -23.56 14.49 -14.91
N ILE A 431 -23.08 13.26 -15.06
CA ILE A 431 -21.69 12.94 -15.46
C ILE A 431 -21.14 13.80 -16.62
N PRO A 432 -21.88 14.07 -17.73
CA PRO A 432 -21.37 14.92 -18.80
C PRO A 432 -20.99 16.33 -18.34
N GLN A 433 -21.76 16.94 -17.46
CA GLN A 433 -21.48 18.27 -16.90
C GLN A 433 -20.24 18.23 -16.00
N LEU A 434 -20.09 17.21 -15.15
CA LEU A 434 -18.91 17.03 -14.31
C LEU A 434 -17.64 16.85 -15.13
N VAL A 435 -17.70 16.08 -16.21
CA VAL A 435 -16.57 15.91 -17.16
C VAL A 435 -16.20 17.25 -17.81
N GLU A 436 -17.17 18.06 -18.21
CA GLU A 436 -16.91 19.38 -18.77
C GLU A 436 -16.26 20.31 -17.73
N LEU A 437 -16.79 20.39 -16.52
CA LEU A 437 -16.23 21.17 -15.42
C LEU A 437 -14.78 20.78 -15.12
N TYR A 438 -14.52 19.49 -14.97
CA TYR A 438 -13.18 18.96 -14.74
C TYR A 438 -12.24 19.33 -15.87
N ASN A 439 -12.62 19.06 -17.12
CA ASN A 439 -11.80 19.32 -18.29
C ASN A 439 -11.49 20.80 -18.48
N ASN A 440 -12.43 21.71 -18.16
CA ASN A 440 -12.20 23.15 -18.21
C ASN A 440 -11.17 23.59 -17.15
N LYS A 441 -11.20 23.02 -15.94
CA LYS A 441 -10.17 23.25 -14.91
C LYS A 441 -8.79 22.77 -15.41
N ILE A 442 -8.71 21.59 -16.01
CA ILE A 442 -7.45 21.03 -16.56
C ILE A 442 -6.88 21.89 -17.69
N LYS A 443 -7.69 22.23 -18.70
CA LYS A 443 -7.26 23.05 -19.84
C LYS A 443 -6.76 24.42 -19.43
N SER A 444 -7.42 25.06 -18.46
CA SER A 444 -7.03 26.37 -17.97
C SER A 444 -5.67 26.37 -17.25
N LYS A 445 -5.28 25.27 -16.60
CA LYS A 445 -4.11 25.17 -15.72
C LYS A 445 -2.94 24.38 -16.30
N LEU A 446 -3.20 23.27 -16.99
CA LEU A 446 -2.15 22.35 -17.48
C LEU A 446 -1.77 22.57 -18.93
N LYS A 447 -2.68 23.05 -19.78
CA LYS A 447 -2.51 23.09 -21.24
C LYS A 447 -2.07 21.74 -21.83
N ASN A 448 -2.45 20.64 -21.19
CA ASN A 448 -2.07 19.28 -21.57
C ASN A 448 -3.32 18.40 -21.60
N ASP A 449 -3.59 17.80 -22.75
CA ASP A 449 -4.76 16.96 -22.96
C ASP A 449 -4.66 15.56 -22.36
N ASN A 450 -3.52 15.18 -21.79
CA ASN A 450 -3.31 13.83 -21.26
C ASN A 450 -4.19 13.51 -20.05
N SER A 451 -4.38 14.47 -19.16
CA SER A 451 -5.18 14.29 -17.95
C SER A 451 -6.69 14.51 -18.14
N LEU A 452 -7.16 14.74 -19.37
CA LEU A 452 -8.59 14.93 -19.64
C LEU A 452 -9.38 13.65 -19.39
N LEU A 453 -10.59 13.80 -18.84
CA LEU A 453 -11.63 12.78 -18.84
C LEU A 453 -12.29 12.76 -20.23
N ILE A 454 -12.37 11.58 -20.80
CA ILE A 454 -13.04 11.38 -22.09
C ILE A 454 -14.28 10.54 -21.88
N LEU A 455 -15.41 11.07 -22.34
CA LEU A 455 -16.67 10.36 -22.41
C LEU A 455 -16.93 9.96 -23.87
N ASP A 456 -16.86 8.67 -24.15
CA ASP A 456 -17.04 8.13 -25.50
C ASP A 456 -17.85 6.82 -25.47
N ASN A 457 -18.93 6.75 -26.25
CA ASN A 457 -19.79 5.56 -26.38
C ASN A 457 -20.20 4.91 -25.05
N ASN A 458 -20.68 5.70 -24.08
CA ASN A 458 -21.04 5.26 -22.71
C ASN A 458 -19.87 4.78 -21.84
N PHE A 459 -18.61 5.06 -22.23
CA PHE A 459 -17.45 4.77 -21.41
C PHE A 459 -16.75 6.05 -20.97
N LEU A 460 -16.30 6.07 -19.73
CA LEU A 460 -15.49 7.15 -19.17
C LEU A 460 -14.07 6.64 -18.88
N TYR A 461 -13.06 7.42 -19.29
CA TYR A 461 -11.65 7.08 -19.10
C TYR A 461 -10.77 8.32 -19.13
N ILE A 462 -9.52 8.17 -18.63
CA ILE A 462 -8.50 9.23 -18.71
C ILE A 462 -7.69 9.05 -20.00
N ASN A 463 -7.56 10.11 -20.76
CA ASN A 463 -6.96 10.14 -22.09
C ASN A 463 -5.52 9.58 -22.12
N GLU A 464 -4.71 9.86 -21.11
CA GLU A 464 -3.32 9.41 -21.02
C GLU A 464 -3.19 7.89 -21.08
N TYR A 465 -4.02 7.15 -20.34
CA TYR A 465 -3.93 5.69 -20.26
C TYR A 465 -4.29 5.04 -21.60
N GLU A 466 -5.31 5.54 -22.27
CA GLU A 466 -5.68 5.09 -23.61
C GLU A 466 -4.59 5.38 -24.63
N LYS A 467 -4.10 6.64 -24.70
CA LYS A 467 -3.03 7.04 -25.59
C LYS A 467 -1.77 6.20 -25.40
N ASN A 468 -1.39 5.97 -24.15
CA ASN A 468 -0.21 5.17 -23.85
C ASN A 468 -0.37 3.73 -24.35
N SER A 469 -1.53 3.11 -24.15
CA SER A 469 -1.83 1.76 -24.62
C SER A 469 -1.80 1.69 -26.16
N ILE A 470 -2.42 2.65 -26.85
CA ILE A 470 -2.43 2.72 -28.32
C ILE A 470 -1.01 2.94 -28.86
N ASN A 471 -0.24 3.85 -28.28
CA ASN A 471 1.11 4.16 -28.74
C ASN A 471 2.06 2.97 -28.58
N ILE A 472 1.94 2.22 -27.48
CA ILE A 472 2.73 0.99 -27.30
C ILE A 472 2.42 -0.02 -28.41
N ILE A 473 1.12 -0.27 -28.67
CA ILE A 473 0.72 -1.24 -29.68
C ILE A 473 1.20 -0.81 -31.06
N LYS A 474 1.05 0.46 -31.45
CA LYS A 474 1.52 0.99 -32.76
C LYS A 474 3.02 0.82 -32.93
N LYS A 475 3.82 1.20 -31.92
CA LYS A 475 5.27 1.02 -31.97
C LYS A 475 5.70 -0.44 -32.09
N LEU A 476 5.01 -1.33 -31.36
CA LEU A 476 5.28 -2.76 -31.45
C LEU A 476 4.83 -3.36 -32.79
N ASP A 477 3.77 -2.86 -33.36
CA ASP A 477 3.28 -3.28 -34.69
C ASP A 477 4.26 -2.93 -35.84
N GLU A 478 5.01 -1.84 -35.66
CA GLU A 478 6.12 -1.51 -36.58
C GLU A 478 7.18 -2.61 -36.60
N TYR A 479 7.59 -3.11 -35.41
CA TYR A 479 8.52 -4.24 -35.31
C TYR A 479 7.90 -5.57 -35.75
N ALA A 480 6.61 -5.78 -35.48
CA ALA A 480 5.88 -6.96 -35.93
C ALA A 480 5.77 -7.04 -37.47
N SER A 481 5.71 -5.89 -38.13
CA SER A 481 5.60 -5.78 -39.56
C SER A 481 6.97 -5.72 -40.29
N ASN A 482 8.06 -5.49 -39.55
CA ASN A 482 9.41 -5.46 -40.08
C ASN A 482 9.98 -6.88 -40.19
N ILE A 483 9.96 -7.45 -41.36
CA ILE A 483 10.45 -8.80 -41.62
C ILE A 483 11.93 -8.78 -41.98
N ASP A 484 12.80 -9.23 -41.07
CA ASP A 484 14.22 -9.46 -41.31
C ASP A 484 14.56 -10.94 -41.18
N LEU A 485 14.58 -11.63 -42.29
CA LEU A 485 14.87 -13.08 -42.32
C LEU A 485 16.29 -13.42 -41.84
N SER A 486 17.21 -12.47 -41.81
CA SER A 486 18.54 -12.70 -41.27
C SER A 486 18.50 -13.05 -39.76
N LEU A 487 17.56 -12.46 -39.01
CA LEU A 487 17.38 -12.75 -37.58
C LEU A 487 16.96 -14.22 -37.33
N ASN A 488 16.02 -14.74 -38.12
CA ASN A 488 15.63 -16.14 -38.05
C ASN A 488 16.76 -17.06 -38.49
N SER A 489 17.54 -16.70 -39.52
CA SER A 489 18.67 -17.49 -39.97
C SER A 489 19.76 -17.60 -38.92
N VAL A 490 20.04 -16.57 -38.14
CA VAL A 490 20.98 -16.60 -37.01
C VAL A 490 20.56 -17.64 -35.97
N VAL A 491 19.27 -17.64 -35.59
CA VAL A 491 18.74 -18.59 -34.60
C VAL A 491 18.79 -20.03 -35.15
N ASN A 492 18.39 -20.26 -36.41
CA ASN A 492 18.41 -21.60 -37.00
C ASN A 492 19.85 -22.14 -37.15
N PHE A 493 20.81 -21.31 -37.56
CA PHE A 493 22.20 -21.66 -37.64
C PHE A 493 22.75 -22.07 -36.26
N TYR A 494 22.41 -21.33 -35.21
CA TYR A 494 22.77 -21.69 -33.84
C TYR A 494 22.15 -23.02 -33.42
N MET A 495 20.87 -23.28 -33.74
CA MET A 495 20.18 -24.53 -33.44
C MET A 495 20.78 -25.74 -34.18
N GLU A 496 21.38 -25.57 -35.37
CA GLU A 496 22.10 -26.63 -36.09
C GLU A 496 23.47 -26.98 -35.45
N LEU A 497 24.07 -26.00 -34.76
CA LEU A 497 25.36 -26.19 -34.07
C LEU A 497 25.19 -26.87 -32.70
N ILE A 498 24.03 -26.70 -32.05
CA ILE A 498 23.80 -27.27 -30.72
C ILE A 498 23.08 -28.61 -30.85
N TYR A 499 23.78 -29.67 -30.50
CA TYR A 499 23.23 -31.00 -30.24
C TYR A 499 22.91 -31.13 -28.74
N ASP A 500 21.94 -30.30 -28.24
CA ASP A 500 21.60 -30.32 -26.84
C ASP A 500 20.25 -31.02 -26.61
N ASN A 501 20.33 -32.28 -26.13
CA ASN A 501 19.15 -33.04 -25.72
C ASN A 501 18.35 -32.41 -24.56
N SER A 502 18.81 -31.31 -24.01
CA SER A 502 18.13 -30.58 -22.91
C SER A 502 17.07 -29.58 -23.39
N VAL A 503 16.97 -29.33 -24.69
CA VAL A 503 15.95 -28.41 -25.25
C VAL A 503 14.68 -29.20 -25.53
N SER A 504 13.58 -28.84 -24.85
CA SER A 504 12.30 -29.49 -25.09
C SER A 504 11.75 -29.17 -26.47
N GLU A 505 10.92 -30.06 -27.03
CA GLU A 505 10.35 -29.94 -28.38
C GLU A 505 9.56 -28.62 -28.58
N ASP A 506 8.87 -28.14 -27.56
CA ASP A 506 8.15 -26.88 -27.61
C ASP A 506 9.09 -25.67 -27.78
N LYS A 507 10.22 -25.65 -27.09
CA LYS A 507 11.25 -24.60 -27.22
C LYS A 507 11.94 -24.65 -28.57
N GLU A 508 12.30 -25.86 -29.03
CA GLU A 508 12.92 -26.06 -30.37
C GLU A 508 11.99 -25.51 -31.47
N LYS A 509 10.70 -25.83 -31.40
CA LYS A 509 9.71 -25.35 -32.37
C LYS A 509 9.62 -23.81 -32.37
N ILE A 510 9.58 -23.17 -31.19
CA ILE A 510 9.54 -21.72 -31.08
C ILE A 510 10.81 -21.11 -31.68
N LEU A 511 12.01 -21.64 -31.36
CA LEU A 511 13.27 -21.13 -31.88
C LEU A 511 13.38 -21.24 -33.41
N LYS A 512 12.87 -22.34 -34.00
CA LYS A 512 12.81 -22.49 -35.45
C LYS A 512 11.89 -21.48 -36.14
N ASP A 513 10.85 -21.03 -35.44
CA ASP A 513 9.83 -20.11 -36.01
C ASP A 513 10.02 -18.64 -35.66
N ILE A 514 10.79 -18.35 -34.61
CA ILE A 514 10.97 -16.98 -34.11
C ILE A 514 11.58 -16.07 -35.22
N PHE A 515 11.08 -14.86 -35.30
CA PHE A 515 11.44 -13.83 -36.27
C PHE A 515 11.13 -14.13 -37.73
N LYS A 516 10.39 -15.19 -38.07
CA LYS A 516 9.97 -15.41 -39.47
C LYS A 516 8.95 -14.39 -39.99
N LYS A 517 8.16 -13.82 -39.08
CA LYS A 517 7.04 -12.92 -39.44
C LYS A 517 7.26 -11.46 -39.03
N GLY A 518 8.33 -11.15 -38.32
CA GLY A 518 8.68 -9.83 -37.89
C GLY A 518 9.85 -9.83 -36.93
N SER A 519 10.36 -8.66 -36.59
CA SER A 519 11.46 -8.46 -35.65
C SER A 519 11.00 -8.42 -34.18
N LEU A 520 9.80 -8.89 -33.90
CA LEU A 520 9.15 -8.90 -32.58
C LEU A 520 8.79 -10.33 -32.19
N ALA A 521 9.02 -10.70 -30.93
CA ALA A 521 8.55 -11.96 -30.38
C ALA A 521 8.03 -11.80 -28.95
N PHE A 522 6.88 -12.40 -28.68
CA PHE A 522 6.33 -12.58 -27.33
C PHE A 522 6.43 -14.06 -26.95
N ILE A 523 7.04 -14.32 -25.80
CA ILE A 523 7.16 -15.67 -25.24
C ILE A 523 6.38 -15.71 -23.91
N TYR A 524 5.20 -16.27 -23.97
CA TYR A 524 4.34 -16.46 -22.81
C TYR A 524 4.55 -17.85 -22.22
N GLY A 525 4.33 -17.98 -20.92
CA GLY A 525 4.33 -19.30 -20.30
C GLY A 525 4.13 -19.23 -18.79
N PRO A 526 3.53 -20.27 -18.20
CA PRO A 526 3.42 -20.42 -16.75
C PRO A 526 4.79 -20.34 -16.02
N ALA A 527 4.71 -20.22 -14.71
CA ALA A 527 5.87 -20.36 -13.87
C ALA A 527 6.53 -21.74 -14.06
N GLY A 528 7.85 -21.76 -14.22
CA GLY A 528 8.62 -23.02 -14.36
C GLY A 528 8.63 -23.66 -15.74
N THR A 529 8.13 -23.02 -16.80
CA THR A 529 8.19 -23.54 -18.18
C THR A 529 9.54 -23.36 -18.86
N GLY A 530 10.53 -22.78 -18.19
CA GLY A 530 11.85 -22.57 -18.75
C GLY A 530 11.95 -21.32 -19.63
N LYS A 531 11.20 -20.26 -19.31
CA LYS A 531 11.33 -18.94 -19.96
C LYS A 531 12.77 -18.42 -19.93
N THR A 532 13.45 -18.54 -18.78
CA THR A 532 14.85 -18.16 -18.64
C THR A 532 15.77 -18.97 -19.56
N LYS A 533 15.50 -20.28 -19.77
CA LYS A 533 16.26 -21.09 -20.72
C LYS A 533 16.07 -20.61 -22.16
N MET A 534 14.87 -20.13 -22.53
CA MET A 534 14.67 -19.48 -23.82
C MET A 534 15.51 -18.21 -23.98
N ILE A 535 15.60 -17.41 -22.90
CA ILE A 535 16.45 -16.21 -22.88
C ILE A 535 17.93 -16.58 -23.07
N GLU A 536 18.41 -17.62 -22.39
CA GLU A 536 19.77 -18.16 -22.54
C GLU A 536 20.05 -18.52 -24.00
N LEU A 537 19.23 -19.40 -24.58
CA LEU A 537 19.38 -19.86 -25.96
C LEU A 537 19.35 -18.72 -26.99
N LEU A 538 18.47 -17.73 -26.80
CA LEU A 538 18.41 -16.56 -27.65
C LEU A 538 19.65 -15.66 -27.47
N SER A 539 20.11 -15.48 -26.23
CA SER A 539 21.31 -14.68 -25.96
C SER A 539 22.58 -15.32 -26.60
N GLU A 540 22.69 -16.62 -26.53
CA GLU A 540 23.76 -17.37 -27.17
C GLU A 540 23.67 -17.34 -28.70
N ALA A 541 22.49 -17.52 -29.28
CA ALA A 541 22.29 -17.40 -30.73
C ALA A 541 22.72 -16.04 -31.29
N PHE A 542 22.53 -14.97 -30.54
CA PHE A 542 22.89 -13.60 -30.91
C PHE A 542 24.24 -13.15 -30.32
N ASP A 543 25.21 -14.05 -30.16
CA ASP A 543 26.53 -13.77 -29.53
C ASP A 543 27.30 -12.61 -30.17
N ASN A 544 27.15 -12.42 -31.47
CA ASN A 544 27.81 -11.33 -32.22
C ASN A 544 27.09 -9.97 -32.14
N TYR A 545 25.93 -9.89 -31.49
CA TYR A 545 25.10 -8.68 -31.41
C TYR A 545 25.23 -7.99 -30.06
N ASN A 546 25.02 -6.65 -30.04
CA ASN A 546 24.89 -5.91 -28.79
C ASN A 546 23.54 -6.24 -28.16
N LYS A 547 23.58 -6.96 -27.03
CA LYS A 547 22.38 -7.47 -26.33
C LYS A 547 22.11 -6.67 -25.06
N CYS A 548 20.85 -6.30 -24.85
CA CYS A 548 20.41 -5.72 -23.62
C CYS A 548 19.27 -6.56 -23.03
N LEU A 549 19.50 -7.13 -21.87
CA LEU A 549 18.52 -7.87 -21.10
C LEU A 549 18.06 -7.02 -19.94
N ILE A 550 16.78 -6.75 -19.88
CA ILE A 550 16.20 -5.92 -18.81
C ILE A 550 15.09 -6.65 -18.08
N SER A 551 14.99 -6.41 -16.78
CA SER A 551 13.90 -6.91 -15.94
C SER A 551 13.50 -5.88 -14.90
N GLN A 552 12.30 -6.00 -14.35
CA GLN A 552 11.79 -5.05 -13.38
C GLN A 552 12.48 -5.16 -12.01
N THR A 553 12.94 -6.37 -11.61
CA THR A 553 13.48 -6.62 -10.28
C THR A 553 14.95 -6.94 -10.29
N ASN A 554 15.68 -6.54 -9.22
CA ASN A 554 17.07 -6.91 -9.03
C ASN A 554 17.25 -8.43 -8.90
N THR A 555 16.30 -9.13 -8.29
CA THR A 555 16.32 -10.60 -8.16
C THR A 555 16.34 -11.28 -9.53
N ALA A 556 15.50 -10.83 -10.47
CA ALA A 556 15.50 -11.36 -11.83
C ALA A 556 16.82 -11.03 -12.56
N VAL A 557 17.35 -9.82 -12.41
CA VAL A 557 18.65 -9.43 -12.96
C VAL A 557 19.76 -10.31 -12.42
N THR A 558 19.80 -10.59 -11.12
CA THR A 558 20.80 -11.48 -10.51
C THR A 558 20.66 -12.91 -11.02
N ASN A 559 19.44 -13.43 -11.14
CA ASN A 559 19.20 -14.76 -11.72
C ASN A 559 19.67 -14.87 -13.17
N LEU A 560 19.47 -13.82 -13.98
CA LEU A 560 19.99 -13.78 -15.35
C LEU A 560 21.51 -13.71 -15.36
N ASN A 561 22.13 -12.88 -14.50
CA ASN A 561 23.59 -12.77 -14.39
C ASN A 561 24.26 -14.07 -13.97
N SER A 562 23.63 -14.88 -13.12
CA SER A 562 24.19 -16.17 -12.66
C SER A 562 24.10 -17.30 -13.71
N ARG A 563 23.18 -17.17 -14.68
CA ARG A 563 22.93 -18.21 -15.70
C ARG A 563 23.58 -17.91 -17.04
N LEU A 564 23.72 -16.65 -17.38
CA LEU A 564 24.24 -16.23 -18.67
C LEU A 564 25.77 -16.02 -18.61
N GLN A 565 26.45 -16.49 -19.63
CA GLN A 565 27.89 -16.22 -19.80
C GLN A 565 28.08 -14.72 -20.04
N GLN A 566 28.90 -14.10 -19.20
CA GLN A 566 29.19 -12.66 -19.31
C GLN A 566 30.07 -12.37 -20.52
N ASP A 567 29.66 -11.39 -21.30
CA ASP A 567 30.35 -10.92 -22.51
C ASP A 567 30.29 -9.38 -22.56
N GLU A 568 31.27 -8.75 -23.22
CA GLU A 568 31.32 -7.29 -23.37
C GLU A 568 30.09 -6.74 -24.12
N LYS A 569 29.49 -7.53 -25.00
CA LYS A 569 28.29 -7.18 -25.77
C LYS A 569 26.99 -7.43 -25.02
N LEU A 570 27.03 -8.08 -23.85
CA LEU A 570 25.84 -8.39 -23.03
C LEU A 570 25.75 -7.43 -21.87
N LYS A 571 24.64 -6.70 -21.78
CA LYS A 571 24.31 -5.84 -20.64
C LYS A 571 23.02 -6.32 -19.98
N ILE A 572 23.08 -6.62 -18.69
CA ILE A 572 21.93 -7.07 -17.89
C ILE A 572 21.67 -6.04 -16.80
N MET A 573 20.43 -5.49 -16.72
CA MET A 573 20.10 -4.44 -15.78
C MET A 573 18.61 -4.34 -15.49
N THR A 574 18.25 -3.54 -14.49
CA THR A 574 16.84 -3.24 -14.23
C THR A 574 16.27 -2.26 -15.25
N VAL A 575 14.93 -2.32 -15.47
CA VAL A 575 14.21 -1.37 -16.32
C VAL A 575 14.48 0.08 -15.90
N SER A 576 14.45 0.38 -14.61
CA SER A 576 14.73 1.72 -14.11
C SER A 576 16.15 2.20 -14.43
N ASN A 577 17.15 1.32 -14.33
CA ASN A 577 18.53 1.63 -14.68
C ASN A 577 18.67 1.84 -16.20
N TYR A 578 18.03 0.98 -17.00
CA TYR A 578 18.00 1.11 -18.45
C TYR A 578 17.44 2.46 -18.88
N ILE A 579 16.28 2.84 -18.38
CA ILE A 579 15.64 4.10 -18.71
C ILE A 579 16.49 5.31 -18.33
N LYS A 580 17.12 5.28 -17.14
CA LYS A 580 17.89 6.43 -16.64
C LYS A 580 19.28 6.55 -17.26
N ASN A 581 20.02 5.46 -17.34
CA ASN A 581 21.47 5.50 -17.48
C ASN A 581 22.00 4.90 -18.81
N TYR A 582 21.25 3.99 -19.43
CA TYR A 582 21.74 3.32 -20.65
C TYR A 582 21.73 4.26 -21.85
N LYS A 583 22.86 4.34 -22.60
CA LYS A 583 23.04 5.23 -23.75
C LYS A 583 23.69 4.55 -24.97
N GLU A 584 23.99 3.27 -24.85
CA GLU A 584 24.67 2.50 -25.90
C GLU A 584 23.68 1.99 -26.96
N ALA A 585 24.20 1.56 -28.13
CA ALA A 585 23.38 0.90 -29.13
C ALA A 585 23.00 -0.51 -28.67
N CYS A 586 21.74 -0.89 -28.91
CA CYS A 586 21.22 -2.21 -28.58
C CYS A 586 20.60 -2.83 -29.85
N ASP A 587 21.15 -3.96 -30.30
CA ASP A 587 20.60 -4.68 -31.45
C ASP A 587 19.44 -5.59 -31.03
N LEU A 588 19.64 -6.38 -29.96
CA LEU A 588 18.63 -7.28 -29.41
C LEU A 588 18.24 -6.84 -28.01
N LEU A 589 17.00 -6.42 -27.84
CA LEU A 589 16.40 -6.15 -26.55
C LEU A 589 15.58 -7.35 -26.10
N ILE A 590 15.87 -7.88 -24.91
CA ILE A 590 15.07 -8.91 -24.23
C ILE A 590 14.53 -8.32 -22.93
N ILE A 591 13.21 -8.38 -22.74
CA ILE A 591 12.53 -7.91 -21.53
C ILE A 591 11.99 -9.13 -20.79
N ASP A 592 12.62 -9.47 -19.68
CA ASP A 592 12.12 -10.55 -18.80
C ASP A 592 11.14 -10.01 -17.77
N GLU A 593 10.21 -10.85 -17.31
CA GLU A 593 9.08 -10.49 -16.43
C GLU A 593 8.28 -9.29 -16.98
N SER A 594 7.98 -9.32 -18.29
CA SER A 594 7.35 -8.21 -19.03
C SER A 594 5.98 -7.78 -18.47
N SER A 595 5.26 -8.67 -17.79
CA SER A 595 3.99 -8.37 -17.10
C SER A 595 4.15 -7.31 -16.00
N MET A 596 5.35 -7.16 -15.45
CA MET A 596 5.64 -6.18 -14.39
C MET A 596 6.04 -4.80 -14.92
N VAL A 597 6.20 -4.63 -16.21
CA VAL A 597 6.60 -3.35 -16.82
C VAL A 597 5.38 -2.48 -17.07
N SER A 598 5.34 -1.28 -16.49
CA SER A 598 4.22 -0.34 -16.64
C SER A 598 4.12 0.21 -18.07
N ASN A 599 2.93 0.73 -18.46
CA ASN A 599 2.74 1.36 -19.75
C ASN A 599 3.70 2.54 -20.00
N ILE A 600 3.93 3.35 -18.96
CA ILE A 600 4.87 4.49 -19.06
C ILE A 600 6.31 4.02 -19.23
N ASP A 601 6.73 3.00 -18.45
CA ASP A 601 8.09 2.47 -18.57
C ASP A 601 8.32 1.80 -19.92
N MET A 602 7.31 1.07 -20.43
CA MET A 602 7.38 0.47 -21.76
C MET A 602 7.51 1.51 -22.88
N LEU A 603 6.75 2.59 -22.83
CA LEU A 603 6.93 3.70 -23.79
C LEU A 603 8.33 4.29 -23.69
N ASN A 604 8.83 4.56 -22.49
CA ASN A 604 10.18 5.08 -22.29
C ASN A 604 11.26 4.14 -22.85
N ILE A 605 11.07 2.82 -22.76
CA ILE A 605 11.96 1.82 -23.37
C ILE A 605 11.92 1.92 -24.89
N LEU A 606 10.70 1.93 -25.48
CA LEU A 606 10.52 1.97 -26.93
C LEU A 606 10.99 3.31 -27.55
N ASP A 607 10.93 4.40 -26.78
CA ASP A 607 11.39 5.73 -27.24
C ASP A 607 12.91 5.91 -27.12
N LYS A 608 13.62 5.03 -26.38
CA LYS A 608 15.02 5.24 -26.06
C LYS A 608 15.98 4.91 -27.18
N ALA A 609 15.71 3.88 -27.96
CA ALA A 609 16.56 3.41 -29.04
C ALA A 609 15.77 2.63 -30.10
N HIS A 610 16.39 2.49 -31.29
CA HIS A 610 15.91 1.56 -32.31
C HIS A 610 16.62 0.22 -32.12
N TYR A 611 15.85 -0.85 -32.14
CA TYR A 611 16.32 -2.23 -31.99
C TYR A 611 16.20 -2.98 -33.30
N LYS A 612 17.09 -3.92 -33.58
CA LYS A 612 16.92 -4.86 -34.70
C LYS A 612 15.87 -5.91 -34.36
N ALA A 613 15.86 -6.39 -33.10
CA ALA A 613 14.87 -7.32 -32.62
C ALA A 613 14.47 -7.03 -31.17
N ILE A 614 13.22 -7.31 -30.83
CA ILE A 614 12.68 -7.21 -29.47
C ILE A 614 12.03 -8.54 -29.06
N VAL A 615 12.40 -9.06 -27.91
CA VAL A 615 11.80 -10.25 -27.31
C VAL A 615 11.22 -9.89 -25.95
N MET A 616 9.97 -10.20 -25.74
CA MET A 616 9.26 -9.99 -24.49
C MET A 616 8.89 -11.32 -23.89
N VAL A 617 9.33 -11.54 -22.65
CA VAL A 617 9.15 -12.81 -21.95
C VAL A 617 8.39 -12.58 -20.66
N GLY A 618 7.35 -13.37 -20.37
CA GLY A 618 6.60 -13.21 -19.15
C GLY A 618 5.40 -14.15 -19.01
N ASP A 619 4.63 -13.92 -17.96
CA ASP A 619 3.40 -14.65 -17.67
C ASP A 619 2.26 -13.65 -17.46
N ILE A 620 1.26 -13.64 -18.34
CA ILE A 620 0.11 -12.72 -18.28
C ILE A 620 -0.82 -12.98 -17.08
N TYR A 621 -0.62 -14.07 -16.37
CA TYR A 621 -1.43 -14.45 -15.21
C TYR A 621 -0.71 -14.20 -13.87
N GLN A 622 0.57 -13.74 -13.91
CA GLN A 622 1.24 -13.26 -12.71
C GLN A 622 0.87 -11.80 -12.40
N ILE A 623 1.30 -11.33 -11.22
CA ILE A 623 1.03 -9.96 -10.75
C ILE A 623 1.50 -8.95 -11.80
N GLU A 624 0.66 -7.98 -12.06
CA GLU A 624 0.93 -6.86 -12.95
C GLU A 624 1.90 -5.85 -12.31
N SER A 625 2.25 -4.83 -13.07
CA SER A 625 3.10 -3.74 -12.59
C SER A 625 2.42 -2.90 -11.50
N ILE A 626 3.21 -2.35 -10.57
CA ILE A 626 2.72 -1.46 -9.50
C ILE A 626 2.05 -0.20 -10.05
N LYS A 627 2.60 0.37 -11.15
CA LYS A 627 1.95 1.43 -11.93
C LYS A 627 1.12 0.76 -13.01
N TYR A 628 0.06 1.41 -13.45
CA TYR A 628 -0.81 0.87 -14.50
C TYR A 628 -0.02 0.30 -15.70
N GLY A 629 -0.29 -0.97 -16.04
CA GLY A 629 0.44 -1.69 -17.07
C GLY A 629 -0.32 -2.88 -17.64
N ASN A 630 -1.28 -2.62 -18.53
CA ASN A 630 -2.08 -3.68 -19.20
C ASN A 630 -1.55 -4.05 -20.59
N TRP A 631 -0.53 -3.36 -21.10
CA TRP A 631 -0.04 -3.52 -22.47
C TRP A 631 0.36 -4.95 -22.82
N PHE A 632 1.04 -5.66 -21.90
CA PHE A 632 1.52 -7.03 -22.14
C PHE A 632 0.36 -8.03 -22.31
N GLN A 633 -0.71 -7.86 -21.52
CA GLN A 633 -1.93 -8.64 -21.64
C GLN A 633 -2.70 -8.29 -22.92
N ILE A 634 -2.77 -7.03 -23.28
CA ILE A 634 -3.40 -6.57 -24.54
C ILE A 634 -2.65 -7.16 -25.73
N CYS A 635 -1.32 -7.08 -25.76
CA CYS A 635 -0.47 -7.60 -26.82
C CYS A 635 -0.63 -9.10 -27.02
N SER A 636 -0.82 -9.90 -25.94
CA SER A 636 -1.04 -11.34 -26.05
C SER A 636 -2.28 -11.72 -26.89
N ARG A 637 -3.26 -10.82 -26.94
CA ARG A 637 -4.52 -11.00 -27.69
C ARG A 637 -4.49 -10.27 -29.05
N TYR A 638 -3.71 -9.24 -29.17
CA TYR A 638 -3.60 -8.44 -30.41
C TYR A 638 -2.68 -9.13 -31.44
N PHE A 639 -1.48 -9.56 -31.04
CA PHE A 639 -0.52 -10.23 -31.90
C PHE A 639 -0.82 -11.73 -32.05
N LYS A 640 -0.78 -12.21 -33.30
CA LYS A 640 -1.17 -13.58 -33.65
C LYS A 640 0.02 -14.53 -33.71
N LYS A 641 -0.26 -15.83 -34.00
CA LYS A 641 0.76 -16.87 -34.21
C LYS A 641 1.86 -16.46 -35.17
N GLY A 642 3.12 -16.68 -34.78
CA GLY A 642 4.35 -16.36 -35.49
C GLY A 642 5.02 -15.08 -34.97
N ILE A 643 4.37 -14.37 -34.03
CA ILE A 643 4.93 -13.30 -33.20
C ILE A 643 4.70 -13.64 -31.72
N SER A 644 3.60 -14.29 -31.39
CA SER A 644 3.21 -14.73 -30.06
C SER A 644 3.34 -16.23 -29.93
N TYR A 645 4.12 -16.68 -28.93
CA TYR A 645 4.44 -18.08 -28.64
C TYR A 645 4.08 -18.39 -27.19
N GLU A 646 3.63 -19.61 -26.93
CA GLU A 646 3.31 -20.06 -25.56
C GLU A 646 4.10 -21.32 -25.22
N LEU A 647 4.80 -21.29 -24.08
CA LEU A 647 5.46 -22.44 -23.47
C LEU A 647 4.45 -23.17 -22.57
N GLU A 648 4.24 -24.45 -22.81
CA GLU A 648 3.24 -25.23 -22.10
C GLU A 648 3.83 -26.17 -21.04
N MET A 649 5.04 -26.71 -21.27
CA MET A 649 5.65 -27.70 -20.41
C MET A 649 6.28 -27.08 -19.17
N THR A 650 5.80 -27.44 -17.98
CA THR A 650 6.27 -26.93 -16.69
C THR A 650 7.29 -27.90 -16.07
N HIS A 651 8.41 -27.38 -15.59
CA HIS A 651 9.52 -28.14 -14.97
C HIS A 651 9.72 -27.81 -13.48
N ARG A 652 8.89 -26.93 -12.89
CA ARG A 652 9.07 -26.41 -11.51
C ARG A 652 8.82 -27.47 -10.45
N THR A 653 7.81 -28.30 -10.65
CA THR A 653 7.41 -29.35 -9.73
C THR A 653 7.12 -30.63 -10.50
N SER A 654 7.41 -31.78 -9.89
CA SER A 654 7.00 -33.09 -10.36
C SER A 654 5.61 -33.49 -9.83
N ASP A 655 5.02 -32.70 -8.94
CA ASP A 655 3.70 -32.93 -8.37
C ASP A 655 2.62 -32.57 -9.39
N LYS A 656 1.96 -33.60 -9.92
CA LYS A 656 0.90 -33.43 -10.93
C LYS A 656 -0.34 -32.72 -10.38
N ASP A 657 -0.63 -32.90 -9.11
CA ASP A 657 -1.81 -32.30 -8.48
C ASP A 657 -1.65 -30.78 -8.32
N LEU A 658 -0.45 -30.33 -7.92
CA LEU A 658 -0.10 -28.91 -7.91
C LEU A 658 -0.17 -28.30 -9.32
N LEU A 659 0.36 -29.00 -10.33
CA LEU A 659 0.32 -28.54 -11.72
C LEU A 659 -1.12 -28.42 -12.23
N ASP A 660 -1.98 -29.39 -11.95
CA ASP A 660 -3.38 -29.36 -12.33
C ASP A 660 -4.12 -28.23 -11.62
N PHE A 661 -3.85 -28.01 -10.34
CA PHE A 661 -4.43 -26.92 -9.58
C PHE A 661 -4.04 -25.55 -10.17
N TRP A 662 -2.74 -25.31 -10.45
CA TRP A 662 -2.27 -24.07 -11.07
C TRP A 662 -2.94 -23.83 -12.44
N ASN A 663 -3.05 -24.87 -13.26
CA ASN A 663 -3.69 -24.79 -14.57
C ASN A 663 -5.19 -24.48 -14.48
N CYS A 664 -5.89 -25.07 -13.51
CA CYS A 664 -7.30 -24.79 -13.27
C CYS A 664 -7.52 -23.33 -12.84
N VAL A 665 -6.72 -22.80 -11.89
CA VAL A 665 -6.78 -21.41 -11.48
C VAL A 665 -6.45 -20.49 -12.67
N ARG A 666 -5.42 -20.81 -13.45
CA ARG A 666 -5.01 -20.04 -14.64
C ARG A 666 -6.13 -19.93 -15.67
N LYS A 667 -6.87 -21.01 -15.91
CA LYS A 667 -7.92 -21.10 -16.93
C LYS A 667 -9.32 -20.73 -16.41
N ASN A 668 -9.47 -20.36 -15.16
CA ASN A 668 -10.76 -20.16 -14.49
C ASN A 668 -11.65 -21.42 -14.55
N ASP A 669 -11.07 -22.58 -14.33
CA ASP A 669 -11.77 -23.86 -14.34
C ASP A 669 -12.30 -24.18 -12.93
N ASN A 670 -13.59 -24.39 -12.80
CA ASN A 670 -14.26 -24.68 -11.53
C ASN A 670 -13.72 -25.93 -10.81
N ARG A 671 -12.99 -26.81 -11.53
CA ARG A 671 -12.28 -27.96 -10.92
C ARG A 671 -11.23 -27.52 -9.90
N ALA A 672 -10.75 -26.26 -9.95
CA ALA A 672 -9.81 -25.74 -8.97
C ALA A 672 -10.30 -25.94 -7.53
N ILE A 673 -11.58 -25.65 -7.24
CA ILE A 673 -12.19 -25.81 -5.92
C ILE A 673 -12.19 -27.30 -5.51
N SER A 674 -12.54 -28.20 -6.42
CA SER A 674 -12.57 -29.63 -6.14
C SER A 674 -11.16 -30.20 -5.86
N ILE A 675 -10.16 -29.79 -6.63
CA ILE A 675 -8.76 -30.20 -6.42
C ILE A 675 -8.26 -29.69 -5.06
N MET A 676 -8.52 -28.43 -4.75
CA MET A 676 -8.11 -27.80 -3.52
C MET A 676 -8.70 -28.49 -2.28
N SER A 677 -9.97 -28.86 -2.33
CA SER A 677 -10.63 -29.59 -1.26
C SER A 677 -10.09 -31.03 -1.14
N ASN A 678 -9.99 -31.77 -2.26
CA ASN A 678 -9.54 -33.17 -2.26
C ASN A 678 -8.08 -33.35 -1.83
N LYS A 679 -7.24 -32.34 -2.07
CA LYS A 679 -5.81 -32.34 -1.71
C LYS A 679 -5.52 -31.60 -0.42
N GLU A 680 -6.56 -31.18 0.27
CA GLU A 680 -6.46 -30.45 1.55
C GLU A 680 -5.57 -29.21 1.45
N TYR A 681 -5.59 -28.51 0.30
CA TYR A 681 -4.85 -27.26 0.15
C TYR A 681 -5.54 -26.10 0.88
N SER A 682 -6.86 -26.17 1.10
CA SER A 682 -7.65 -25.17 1.83
C SER A 682 -7.82 -25.57 3.29
N GLU A 683 -7.63 -24.62 4.19
CA GLU A 683 -7.77 -24.81 5.62
C GLU A 683 -8.34 -23.53 6.25
N GLU A 684 -9.12 -23.67 7.32
CA GLU A 684 -9.59 -22.51 8.08
C GLU A 684 -8.43 -21.81 8.78
N LEU A 685 -8.54 -20.48 8.89
CA LEU A 685 -7.56 -19.65 9.56
C LEU A 685 -7.43 -20.08 11.02
N SER A 686 -6.26 -20.56 11.40
CA SER A 686 -6.00 -21.17 12.72
C SER A 686 -4.55 -21.02 13.15
N LYS A 687 -4.25 -21.50 14.38
CA LYS A 687 -2.88 -21.57 14.91
C LYS A 687 -1.91 -22.40 14.05
N ASP A 688 -2.41 -23.22 13.14
CA ASP A 688 -1.57 -24.07 12.28
C ASP A 688 -0.79 -23.25 11.24
N VAL A 689 -1.17 -22.00 11.00
CA VAL A 689 -0.35 -21.02 10.28
C VAL A 689 1.04 -20.92 10.88
N PHE A 690 1.17 -20.94 12.21
CA PHE A 690 2.42 -20.71 12.95
C PHE A 690 3.24 -21.99 13.18
N LYS A 691 2.74 -23.17 12.83
CA LYS A 691 3.50 -24.43 12.93
C LYS A 691 4.43 -24.59 11.76
N LYS A 692 5.73 -24.66 11.99
CA LYS A 692 6.72 -24.95 10.93
C LYS A 692 6.61 -26.39 10.48
N THR A 693 6.51 -26.63 9.15
CA THR A 693 6.35 -27.97 8.59
C THR A 693 7.62 -28.47 7.87
N THR A 694 8.42 -27.55 7.31
CA THR A 694 9.68 -27.88 6.62
C THR A 694 10.74 -26.81 6.90
N GLU A 695 12.01 -27.09 6.59
CA GLU A 695 13.08 -26.10 6.76
C GLU A 695 12.95 -24.92 5.79
N GLU A 696 12.62 -25.19 4.52
CA GLU A 696 12.35 -24.19 3.49
C GLU A 696 10.86 -23.86 3.39
N GLU A 697 10.28 -23.38 4.46
CA GLU A 697 8.89 -22.92 4.50
C GLU A 697 8.81 -21.40 4.48
N ILE A 698 7.83 -20.87 3.76
CA ILE A 698 7.47 -19.45 3.74
C ILE A 698 5.99 -19.23 3.96
N ILE A 699 5.65 -18.17 4.68
CA ILE A 699 4.28 -17.71 4.83
C ILE A 699 4.09 -16.47 3.94
N LEU A 700 3.08 -16.51 3.07
CA LEU A 700 2.75 -15.44 2.13
C LEU A 700 1.48 -14.73 2.54
N CYS A 701 1.53 -13.41 2.67
CA CYS A 701 0.38 -12.56 3.00
C CYS A 701 0.36 -11.31 2.11
N LEU A 702 -0.77 -10.60 2.03
CA LEU A 702 -0.83 -9.23 1.52
C LEU A 702 -0.80 -8.20 2.64
N ASN A 703 -1.32 -8.55 3.80
CA ASN A 703 -1.44 -7.66 4.94
C ASN A 703 -0.14 -7.58 5.73
N TYR A 704 0.27 -6.37 6.11
CA TYR A 704 1.44 -6.16 6.98
C TYR A 704 1.08 -6.16 8.46
N ASP A 705 -0.11 -5.70 8.79
CA ASP A 705 -0.56 -5.36 10.14
C ASP A 705 -1.70 -6.29 10.58
N GLY A 706 -1.97 -6.33 11.89
CA GLY A 706 -2.97 -7.20 12.49
C GLY A 706 -2.42 -8.59 12.87
N MET A 707 -3.27 -9.41 13.51
CA MET A 707 -2.85 -10.71 14.08
C MET A 707 -2.22 -11.65 13.06
N TYR A 708 -2.79 -11.74 11.87
CA TYR A 708 -2.29 -12.54 10.75
C TYR A 708 -1.54 -11.69 9.70
N GLY A 709 -1.06 -10.52 10.07
CA GLY A 709 -0.19 -9.69 9.24
C GLY A 709 1.26 -10.13 9.30
N ILE A 710 2.02 -9.81 8.26
CA ILE A 710 3.44 -10.19 8.08
C ILE A 710 4.25 -9.86 9.33
N ASN A 711 4.10 -8.65 9.88
CA ASN A 711 4.88 -8.19 11.03
C ASN A 711 4.61 -9.01 12.28
N ASN A 712 3.35 -9.36 12.55
CA ASN A 712 2.99 -10.18 13.71
C ASN A 712 3.37 -11.65 13.52
N ILE A 713 3.12 -12.22 12.32
CA ILE A 713 3.54 -13.59 12.00
C ILE A 713 5.05 -13.75 12.19
N ASN A 714 5.85 -12.82 11.69
CA ASN A 714 7.31 -12.86 11.86
C ASN A 714 7.71 -12.90 13.34
N ARG A 715 7.03 -12.14 14.21
CA ARG A 715 7.31 -12.14 15.66
C ARG A 715 6.89 -13.41 16.35
N VAL A 716 5.71 -13.94 16.04
CA VAL A 716 5.22 -15.20 16.61
C VAL A 716 6.16 -16.35 16.20
N MET A 717 6.54 -16.39 14.92
CA MET A 717 7.49 -17.40 14.42
C MET A 717 8.87 -17.25 15.06
N GLN A 718 9.37 -16.03 15.24
CA GLN A 718 10.62 -15.74 15.95
C GLN A 718 10.55 -16.20 17.42
N GLY A 719 9.37 -16.07 18.05
CA GLY A 719 9.14 -16.57 19.41
C GLY A 719 9.40 -18.06 19.56
N SER A 720 9.20 -18.85 18.49
CA SER A 720 9.51 -20.29 18.47
C SER A 720 11.00 -20.60 18.26
N ASN A 721 11.82 -19.62 17.88
CA ASN A 721 13.27 -19.78 17.79
C ASN A 721 13.86 -19.84 19.23
N PRO A 722 14.53 -20.96 19.61
CA PRO A 722 15.00 -21.15 20.99
C PRO A 722 16.26 -20.35 21.34
N ASN A 723 16.93 -19.72 20.36
CA ASN A 723 18.17 -18.99 20.57
C ASN A 723 17.94 -17.73 21.42
N GLU A 724 19.01 -17.21 22.02
CA GLU A 724 18.99 -16.04 22.90
C GLU A 724 18.47 -14.79 22.18
N GLU A 725 17.74 -13.93 22.93
CA GLU A 725 17.21 -12.68 22.43
C GLU A 725 18.24 -11.55 22.57
N HIS A 726 18.59 -10.95 21.44
CA HIS A 726 19.35 -9.70 21.38
C HIS A 726 18.39 -8.53 21.17
N ASN A 727 18.28 -7.66 22.19
CA ASN A 727 17.40 -6.50 22.14
C ASN A 727 18.16 -5.28 21.62
N PHE A 728 17.65 -4.68 20.53
CA PHE A 728 18.21 -3.46 19.95
C PHE A 728 17.11 -2.41 19.80
N GLY A 729 17.05 -1.48 20.74
CA GLY A 729 15.96 -0.53 20.84
C GLY A 729 14.63 -1.25 21.14
N VAL A 730 13.72 -1.19 20.17
CA VAL A 730 12.40 -1.86 20.25
C VAL A 730 12.34 -3.19 19.49
N ASP A 731 13.38 -3.51 18.74
CA ASP A 731 13.50 -4.73 17.93
C ASP A 731 14.22 -5.84 18.69
N ILE A 732 13.90 -7.08 18.31
CA ILE A 732 14.50 -8.30 18.86
C ILE A 732 15.05 -9.11 17.71
N PHE A 733 16.28 -9.62 17.85
CA PHE A 733 16.93 -10.50 16.87
C PHE A 733 17.45 -11.74 17.57
N LYS A 734 17.47 -12.85 16.84
CA LYS A 734 18.00 -14.13 17.30
C LYS A 734 18.91 -14.74 16.23
N VAL A 735 19.89 -15.48 16.67
CA VAL A 735 20.68 -16.32 15.76
C VAL A 735 19.74 -17.31 15.06
N ASP A 736 20.02 -17.65 13.81
CA ASP A 736 19.23 -18.47 12.90
C ASP A 736 17.86 -17.86 12.46
N ASP A 737 17.61 -16.59 12.78
CA ASP A 737 16.49 -15.90 12.15
C ASP A 737 16.71 -15.76 10.65
N PRO A 738 15.73 -16.14 9.80
CA PRO A 738 15.76 -15.86 8.38
C PRO A 738 15.49 -14.36 8.14
N VAL A 739 16.27 -13.76 7.25
CA VAL A 739 16.17 -12.34 6.92
C VAL A 739 16.08 -12.11 5.42
N LEU A 740 15.49 -10.99 5.06
CA LEU A 740 15.40 -10.50 3.68
C LEU A 740 15.91 -9.06 3.64
N PHE A 741 16.98 -8.82 2.87
CA PHE A 741 17.56 -7.49 2.75
C PHE A 741 16.61 -6.53 2.05
N ASN A 742 16.64 -5.28 2.50
CA ASN A 742 15.90 -4.16 1.93
C ASN A 742 16.82 -3.25 1.14
N ASN A 743 16.20 -2.37 0.34
CA ASN A 743 16.94 -1.31 -0.30
C ASN A 743 17.43 -0.32 0.77
N CYS A 744 18.71 -0.34 1.07
CA CYS A 744 19.35 0.55 2.01
C CYS A 744 20.42 1.39 1.29
N PRO A 745 20.35 2.74 1.34
CA PRO A 745 21.32 3.60 0.66
C PRO A 745 22.77 3.30 1.02
N ARG A 746 23.04 2.88 2.27
CA ARG A 746 24.37 2.51 2.77
C ARG A 746 25.02 1.38 1.96
N PHE A 747 24.22 0.45 1.45
CA PHE A 747 24.68 -0.75 0.74
C PHE A 747 24.34 -0.72 -0.75
N ASN A 748 24.00 0.45 -1.30
CA ASN A 748 23.70 0.58 -2.72
C ASN A 748 24.86 0.09 -3.59
N GLY A 749 24.55 -0.82 -4.54
CA GLY A 749 25.55 -1.43 -5.43
C GLY A 749 26.28 -2.63 -4.83
N PHE A 750 26.13 -2.90 -3.52
CA PHE A 750 26.71 -4.06 -2.84
C PHE A 750 25.64 -5.11 -2.49
N LEU A 751 24.58 -4.71 -1.78
CA LEU A 751 23.45 -5.59 -1.48
C LEU A 751 22.22 -5.13 -2.26
N HIS A 752 21.41 -6.06 -2.70
CA HIS A 752 20.20 -5.78 -3.44
C HIS A 752 18.96 -6.16 -2.63
N ASN A 753 17.86 -5.50 -2.96
CA ASN A 753 16.56 -5.77 -2.36
C ASN A 753 16.13 -7.22 -2.59
N ASN A 754 15.51 -7.83 -1.59
CA ASN A 754 15.04 -9.22 -1.57
C ASN A 754 16.15 -10.29 -1.57
N LEU A 755 17.39 -9.95 -1.21
CA LEU A 755 18.43 -10.95 -0.96
C LEU A 755 18.10 -11.71 0.33
N LYS A 756 18.04 -13.04 0.25
CA LYS A 756 17.81 -13.93 1.40
C LYS A 756 19.09 -14.09 2.22
N GLY A 757 18.95 -14.10 3.54
CA GLY A 757 20.04 -14.38 4.47
C GLY A 757 19.57 -15.10 5.73
N ILE A 758 20.52 -15.60 6.51
CA ILE A 758 20.29 -16.20 7.83
C ILE A 758 21.29 -15.56 8.80
N ILE A 759 20.82 -15.09 9.93
CA ILE A 759 21.69 -14.53 10.97
C ILE A 759 22.53 -15.67 11.58
N LYS A 760 23.85 -15.59 11.51
CA LYS A 760 24.77 -16.60 12.05
C LYS A 760 25.39 -16.19 13.37
N ASN A 761 25.56 -14.89 13.58
CA ASN A 761 26.06 -14.37 14.84
C ASN A 761 25.53 -12.97 15.11
N ILE A 762 25.35 -12.63 16.38
CA ILE A 762 24.97 -11.31 16.86
C ILE A 762 25.92 -10.95 18.01
N GLU A 763 26.49 -9.76 17.98
CA GLU A 763 27.36 -9.23 19.02
C GLU A 763 26.83 -7.88 19.50
N ASP A 764 26.45 -7.78 20.77
CA ASP A 764 26.01 -6.52 21.40
C ASP A 764 27.22 -5.64 21.70
N GLY A 765 27.18 -4.38 21.26
CA GLY A 765 28.20 -3.37 21.51
C GLY A 765 27.65 -2.18 22.31
N GLU A 766 28.51 -1.26 22.69
CA GLU A 766 28.10 -0.02 23.34
C GLU A 766 27.37 0.90 22.33
N ASN A 767 26.06 1.03 22.46
CA ASN A 767 25.16 1.79 21.55
C ASN A 767 25.18 1.28 20.09
N CYS A 768 25.45 0.00 19.87
CA CYS A 768 25.43 -0.60 18.54
C CYS A 768 25.26 -2.13 18.62
N ILE A 769 24.94 -2.74 17.49
CA ILE A 769 24.84 -4.18 17.32
C ILE A 769 25.61 -4.58 16.05
N TYR A 770 26.28 -5.74 16.09
CA TYR A 770 26.96 -6.32 14.94
C TYR A 770 26.18 -7.53 14.47
N PHE A 771 25.89 -7.60 13.19
CA PHE A 771 25.27 -8.75 12.56
C PHE A 771 26.26 -9.46 11.65
N SER A 772 26.28 -10.80 11.74
CA SER A 772 26.95 -11.68 10.78
C SER A 772 25.88 -12.49 10.05
N ILE A 773 25.64 -12.21 8.77
CA ILE A 773 24.55 -12.79 7.98
C ILE A 773 25.11 -13.61 6.85
N GLU A 774 24.71 -14.90 6.77
CA GLU A 774 25.06 -15.80 5.69
C GLU A 774 24.15 -15.58 4.49
N VAL A 775 24.73 -15.38 3.30
CA VAL A 775 24.03 -15.19 2.02
C VAL A 775 24.67 -16.04 0.92
N ASP A 776 24.03 -16.16 -0.25
CA ASP A 776 24.60 -16.83 -1.42
C ASP A 776 25.82 -16.07 -1.95
N ARG A 777 26.93 -16.77 -2.16
CA ARG A 777 28.20 -16.20 -2.62
C ARG A 777 28.09 -15.56 -4.01
N ASN A 778 27.31 -16.15 -4.91
CA ASN A 778 27.15 -15.70 -6.29
C ASN A 778 26.47 -14.33 -6.41
N VAL A 779 25.91 -13.83 -5.30
CA VAL A 779 25.21 -12.55 -5.26
C VAL A 779 26.18 -11.38 -5.06
N ILE A 780 27.39 -11.63 -4.54
CA ILE A 780 28.39 -10.59 -4.25
C ILE A 780 29.44 -10.58 -5.37
N ASN A 781 29.08 -10.04 -6.50
CA ASN A 781 29.95 -9.91 -7.67
C ASN A 781 30.37 -8.46 -7.96
N THR A 782 30.46 -7.60 -6.92
CA THR A 782 30.86 -6.22 -7.13
C THR A 782 32.31 -5.98 -6.68
N PRO A 783 33.10 -5.20 -7.42
CA PRO A 783 34.44 -4.79 -6.99
C PRO A 783 34.39 -3.80 -5.80
N PHE A 784 33.20 -3.31 -5.45
CA PHE A 784 33.00 -2.33 -4.40
C PHE A 784 32.41 -3.00 -3.16
N ILE A 785 33.22 -3.13 -2.11
CA ILE A 785 32.79 -3.53 -0.77
C ILE A 785 32.79 -2.25 0.09
N PRO A 786 31.67 -1.90 0.75
CA PRO A 786 31.66 -0.78 1.68
C PRO A 786 32.71 -0.95 2.78
N SER A 787 33.35 0.13 3.18
CA SER A 787 34.48 0.11 4.14
C SER A 787 34.12 -0.39 5.54
N ASP A 788 32.82 -0.43 5.84
CA ASP A 788 32.24 -0.86 7.11
C ASP A 788 31.64 -2.26 7.06
N VAL A 789 31.94 -3.01 5.99
CA VAL A 789 31.51 -4.40 5.78
C VAL A 789 32.73 -5.31 5.74
N GLU A 790 32.66 -6.40 6.49
CA GLU A 790 33.64 -7.49 6.48
C GLU A 790 33.01 -8.72 5.83
N LEU A 791 33.74 -9.35 4.90
CA LEU A 791 33.37 -10.61 4.28
C LEU A 791 34.13 -11.78 4.92
N ILE A 792 33.38 -12.75 5.44
CA ILE A 792 33.92 -13.93 6.12
C ILE A 792 33.49 -15.18 5.34
N ASN A 793 34.40 -16.14 5.14
CA ASN A 793 34.04 -17.38 4.49
C ASN A 793 33.07 -18.19 5.36
N SER A 794 32.02 -18.72 4.73
CA SER A 794 31.11 -19.68 5.37
C SER A 794 31.70 -21.10 5.28
N ASP A 795 31.27 -22.01 6.15
CA ASP A 795 31.57 -23.44 6.08
C ASP A 795 31.01 -24.08 4.80
N LYS A 796 30.05 -23.46 4.14
CA LYS A 796 29.47 -23.86 2.87
C LYS A 796 30.18 -23.13 1.71
N ALA A 797 30.66 -23.87 0.72
CA ALA A 797 31.42 -23.29 -0.40
C ALA A 797 30.64 -22.30 -1.26
N ASP A 798 29.30 -22.46 -1.32
CA ASP A 798 28.37 -21.62 -2.07
C ASP A 798 27.85 -20.42 -1.27
N LYS A 799 28.25 -20.27 0.01
CA LYS A 799 27.81 -19.22 0.92
C LYS A 799 28.97 -18.30 1.34
N ILE A 800 28.60 -17.11 1.78
CA ILE A 800 29.50 -16.12 2.37
C ILE A 800 28.78 -15.40 3.52
N ILE A 801 29.55 -15.03 4.53
CA ILE A 801 29.02 -14.27 5.68
C ILE A 801 29.41 -12.80 5.52
N ILE A 802 28.42 -11.93 5.66
CA ILE A 802 28.58 -10.49 5.64
C ILE A 802 28.48 -10.00 7.08
N LYS A 803 29.55 -9.39 7.61
CA LYS A 803 29.54 -8.77 8.95
C LYS A 803 29.51 -7.25 8.81
N PHE A 804 28.56 -6.61 9.51
CA PHE A 804 28.42 -5.15 9.55
C PHE A 804 27.85 -4.69 10.89
N LYS A 805 28.08 -3.40 11.18
CA LYS A 805 27.65 -2.73 12.41
C LYS A 805 26.38 -1.90 12.14
N VAL A 806 25.44 -1.87 13.09
CA VAL A 806 24.30 -0.93 13.11
C VAL A 806 24.35 -0.15 14.41
N ASN A 807 24.34 1.17 14.32
CA ASN A 807 24.32 2.05 15.49
C ASN A 807 22.90 2.21 16.04
N GLU A 808 22.77 2.44 17.35
CA GLU A 808 21.47 2.71 17.95
C GLU A 808 20.91 4.04 17.40
N PHE A 809 19.62 4.02 17.06
CA PHE A 809 18.92 5.21 16.60
C PHE A 809 18.93 6.25 17.72
N ARG A 810 19.57 7.37 17.48
CA ARG A 810 19.45 8.55 18.32
C ARG A 810 18.45 9.49 17.66
N ASP A 811 17.42 9.89 18.42
CA ASP A 811 16.45 10.89 18.00
C ASP A 811 17.17 12.23 17.71
N ARG A 812 17.68 12.34 16.49
CA ARG A 812 18.29 13.56 15.95
C ARG A 812 17.40 14.09 14.85
N ASP A 813 17.16 15.38 14.86
CA ASP A 813 16.38 16.05 13.83
C ASP A 813 17.09 16.09 12.44
N ASP A 814 18.38 15.66 12.37
CA ASP A 814 19.21 15.66 11.16
C ASP A 814 19.41 14.23 10.63
N ASP A 815 18.38 13.67 9.99
CA ASP A 815 18.48 12.34 9.34
C ASP A 815 19.17 12.40 7.95
N GLU A 816 19.59 13.57 7.49
CA GLU A 816 19.87 13.80 6.07
C GLU A 816 21.06 13.00 5.49
N ASN A 817 21.97 12.44 6.31
CA ASN A 817 23.14 11.70 5.78
C ASN A 817 23.69 10.58 6.67
N GLN A 818 22.96 10.06 7.63
CA GLN A 818 23.44 8.98 8.50
C GLN A 818 22.57 7.73 8.32
N TYR A 819 23.04 6.80 7.49
CA TYR A 819 22.36 5.50 7.23
C TYR A 819 22.87 4.37 8.13
N ASP A 820 23.76 4.64 9.07
CA ASP A 820 24.44 3.67 9.93
C ASP A 820 23.56 3.11 11.06
N HIS A 821 22.42 3.75 11.33
CA HIS A 821 21.40 3.32 12.28
C HIS A 821 20.26 2.50 11.60
N ILE A 822 20.28 2.38 10.27
CA ILE A 822 19.26 1.65 9.53
C ILE A 822 19.62 0.16 9.50
N ILE A 823 18.70 -0.67 9.94
CA ILE A 823 18.81 -2.13 9.78
C ILE A 823 18.48 -2.47 8.34
N PRO A 824 19.43 -3.04 7.55
CA PRO A 824 19.25 -3.22 6.11
C PRO A 824 18.43 -4.45 5.74
N PHE A 825 17.76 -5.09 6.69
CA PHE A 825 16.99 -6.30 6.48
C PHE A 825 15.77 -6.37 7.39
N ASN A 826 14.86 -7.29 7.07
CA ASN A 826 13.72 -7.65 7.92
C ASN A 826 13.70 -9.16 8.16
N LEU A 827 13.02 -9.58 9.23
CA LEU A 827 12.68 -10.97 9.42
C LEU A 827 11.85 -11.48 8.24
N SER A 828 12.07 -12.73 7.83
CA SER A 828 11.44 -13.31 6.66
C SER A 828 10.85 -14.70 6.86
N TYR A 829 10.28 -14.98 8.02
CA TYR A 829 9.38 -16.12 8.22
C TYR A 829 8.09 -15.95 7.40
N ALA A 830 7.61 -14.70 7.32
CA ALA A 830 6.51 -14.30 6.45
C ALA A 830 6.93 -13.10 5.59
N ILE A 831 6.50 -13.10 4.31
CA ILE A 831 6.74 -12.00 3.36
C ILE A 831 5.48 -11.68 2.55
N SER A 832 5.48 -10.54 1.86
CA SER A 832 4.36 -10.21 0.97
C SER A 832 4.40 -11.06 -0.30
N ILE A 833 3.22 -11.38 -0.85
CA ILE A 833 3.11 -12.09 -2.13
C ILE A 833 3.89 -11.38 -3.23
N HIS A 834 3.88 -10.04 -3.24
CA HIS A 834 4.67 -9.23 -4.19
C HIS A 834 6.18 -9.45 -4.05
N LYS A 835 6.71 -9.54 -2.81
CA LYS A 835 8.13 -9.82 -2.58
C LYS A 835 8.53 -11.26 -2.91
N ALA A 836 7.58 -12.20 -2.87
CA ALA A 836 7.82 -13.58 -3.23
C ALA A 836 7.95 -13.79 -4.75
N GLN A 837 7.65 -12.79 -5.57
CA GLN A 837 7.77 -12.89 -7.01
C GLN A 837 9.22 -13.16 -7.44
N GLY A 838 9.42 -14.12 -8.33
CA GLY A 838 10.76 -14.60 -8.70
C GLY A 838 11.42 -15.56 -7.71
N LEU A 839 10.87 -15.73 -6.50
CA LEU A 839 11.35 -16.67 -5.49
C LEU A 839 10.55 -17.98 -5.53
N GLU A 840 11.14 -19.05 -4.99
CA GLU A 840 10.54 -20.38 -4.91
C GLU A 840 10.85 -21.01 -3.55
N TYR A 841 9.93 -21.85 -3.06
CA TYR A 841 10.05 -22.50 -1.76
C TYR A 841 9.51 -23.93 -1.80
N ASP A 842 10.05 -24.82 -0.99
CA ASP A 842 9.57 -26.20 -0.88
C ASP A 842 8.15 -26.23 -0.29
N SER A 843 7.90 -25.43 0.73
CA SER A 843 6.60 -25.31 1.39
C SER A 843 6.10 -23.85 1.39
N VAL A 844 4.86 -23.66 1.03
CA VAL A 844 4.21 -22.35 1.00
C VAL A 844 2.88 -22.40 1.76
N LYS A 845 2.75 -21.51 2.73
CA LYS A 845 1.48 -21.19 3.38
C LYS A 845 1.01 -19.83 2.89
N ILE A 846 -0.24 -19.74 2.49
CA ILE A 846 -0.85 -18.48 2.06
C ILE A 846 -1.91 -18.10 3.09
N VAL A 847 -1.84 -16.88 3.61
CA VAL A 847 -2.77 -16.37 4.62
C VAL A 847 -3.60 -15.24 4.03
N ILE A 848 -4.91 -15.43 4.00
CA ILE A 848 -5.88 -14.48 3.45
C ILE A 848 -6.94 -14.21 4.52
N THR A 849 -6.98 -12.98 5.00
CA THR A 849 -7.99 -12.50 5.95
C THR A 849 -9.12 -11.79 5.21
N GLN A 850 -10.30 -11.69 5.80
CA GLN A 850 -11.45 -10.98 5.21
C GLN A 850 -11.14 -9.53 4.87
N ASN A 851 -10.25 -8.89 5.62
CA ASN A 851 -9.84 -7.50 5.38
C ASN A 851 -9.12 -7.26 4.04
N ILE A 852 -8.65 -8.30 3.38
CA ILE A 852 -7.87 -8.22 2.13
C ILE A 852 -8.46 -9.05 0.98
N GLU A 853 -9.57 -9.73 1.20
CA GLU A 853 -10.15 -10.62 0.18
C GLU A 853 -10.46 -9.88 -1.12
N ASP A 854 -10.96 -8.64 -1.06
CA ASP A 854 -11.25 -7.79 -2.22
C ASP A 854 -10.00 -7.41 -3.03
N ARG A 855 -8.81 -7.52 -2.41
CA ARG A 855 -7.51 -7.21 -3.04
C ARG A 855 -6.83 -8.43 -3.63
N ILE A 856 -7.38 -9.62 -3.41
CA ILE A 856 -6.84 -10.86 -3.96
C ILE A 856 -7.38 -11.05 -5.37
N THR A 857 -6.69 -10.46 -6.33
CA THR A 857 -6.97 -10.72 -7.74
C THR A 857 -6.53 -12.13 -8.13
N LYS A 858 -7.06 -12.64 -9.24
CA LYS A 858 -6.64 -13.92 -9.83
C LYS A 858 -5.10 -13.99 -9.99
N ASN A 859 -4.49 -12.91 -10.44
CA ASN A 859 -3.06 -12.84 -10.71
C ASN A 859 -2.23 -12.88 -9.41
N ILE A 860 -2.70 -12.21 -8.34
CA ILE A 860 -2.10 -12.28 -7.02
C ILE A 860 -2.18 -13.69 -6.46
N PHE A 861 -3.36 -14.31 -6.53
CA PHE A 861 -3.58 -15.66 -6.04
C PHE A 861 -2.74 -16.69 -6.82
N TYR A 862 -2.77 -16.64 -8.15
CA TYR A 862 -1.96 -17.48 -9.01
C TYR A 862 -0.46 -17.32 -8.74
N THR A 863 0.01 -16.10 -8.57
CA THR A 863 1.43 -15.84 -8.22
C THR A 863 1.79 -16.50 -6.89
N ALA A 864 0.92 -16.42 -5.87
CA ALA A 864 1.17 -17.00 -4.56
C ALA A 864 1.24 -18.54 -4.61
N ILE A 865 0.26 -19.21 -5.22
CA ILE A 865 0.22 -20.67 -5.29
C ILE A 865 1.38 -21.26 -6.10
N THR A 866 1.85 -20.55 -7.14
CA THR A 866 2.97 -21.00 -7.98
C THR A 866 4.34 -20.82 -7.32
N ARG A 867 4.43 -20.31 -6.07
CA ARG A 867 5.68 -20.28 -5.30
C ARG A 867 6.03 -21.64 -4.68
N ALA A 868 5.04 -22.51 -4.49
CA ALA A 868 5.21 -23.83 -3.90
C ALA A 868 5.87 -24.81 -4.89
N LYS A 869 6.83 -25.61 -4.40
CA LYS A 869 7.44 -26.73 -5.16
C LYS A 869 6.83 -28.08 -4.76
N LYS A 870 6.52 -28.27 -3.46
CA LYS A 870 6.10 -29.57 -2.90
C LYS A 870 4.83 -29.47 -2.06
N PHE A 871 4.77 -28.47 -1.16
CA PHE A 871 3.67 -28.34 -0.20
C PHE A 871 3.00 -26.98 -0.32
N LEU A 872 1.68 -27.00 -0.35
CA LEU A 872 0.83 -25.82 -0.40
C LEU A 872 -0.28 -25.92 0.64
N LYS A 873 -0.48 -24.87 1.43
CA LYS A 873 -1.63 -24.66 2.31
C LYS A 873 -2.14 -23.23 2.17
N ILE A 874 -3.45 -23.05 2.14
CA ILE A 874 -4.13 -21.76 2.02
C ILE A 874 -5.07 -21.64 3.21
N TYR A 875 -4.79 -20.64 4.06
CA TYR A 875 -5.54 -20.34 5.28
C TYR A 875 -6.48 -19.17 5.03
N TRP A 876 -7.77 -19.39 5.08
CA TRP A 876 -8.82 -18.40 4.89
C TRP A 876 -10.15 -18.85 5.52
N SER A 877 -11.21 -18.02 5.46
CA SER A 877 -12.56 -18.46 5.76
C SER A 877 -13.23 -19.05 4.52
N SER A 878 -14.25 -19.88 4.72
CA SER A 878 -15.07 -20.42 3.61
C SER A 878 -15.68 -19.31 2.76
N ASP A 879 -16.10 -18.21 3.42
CA ASP A 879 -16.69 -17.05 2.76
C ASP A 879 -15.68 -16.32 1.87
N SER A 880 -14.45 -16.10 2.39
CA SER A 880 -13.36 -15.49 1.61
C SER A 880 -12.99 -16.36 0.41
N GLN A 881 -13.01 -17.68 0.55
CA GLN A 881 -12.76 -18.59 -0.56
C GLN A 881 -13.79 -18.40 -1.68
N GLU A 882 -15.09 -18.44 -1.37
CA GLU A 882 -16.17 -18.28 -2.37
C GLU A 882 -16.06 -16.93 -3.08
N LYS A 883 -15.95 -15.83 -2.32
CA LYS A 883 -15.82 -14.46 -2.87
C LYS A 883 -14.64 -14.31 -3.81
N ILE A 884 -13.46 -14.83 -3.44
CA ILE A 884 -12.25 -14.72 -4.24
C ILE A 884 -12.40 -15.47 -5.56
N PHE A 885 -12.92 -16.71 -5.54
CA PHE A 885 -13.12 -17.46 -6.78
C PHE A 885 -14.20 -16.84 -7.67
N ASP A 886 -15.27 -16.29 -7.11
CA ASP A 886 -16.31 -15.59 -7.85
C ASP A 886 -15.79 -14.28 -8.49
N SER A 887 -14.80 -13.64 -7.86
CA SER A 887 -14.17 -12.42 -8.39
C SER A 887 -13.24 -12.65 -9.59
N PHE A 888 -12.83 -13.89 -9.88
CA PHE A 888 -11.92 -14.23 -10.97
C PHE A 888 -12.57 -14.12 -12.35
N SER A 889 -13.00 -12.93 -12.76
CA SER A 889 -13.64 -12.73 -14.06
C SER A 889 -12.67 -12.15 -15.11
N GLU A 890 -12.78 -12.65 -16.36
CA GLU A 890 -12.03 -12.12 -17.52
C GLU A 890 -12.83 -11.10 -18.35
N LYS A 891 -14.03 -10.70 -17.90
CA LYS A 891 -14.96 -9.91 -18.75
C LYS A 891 -14.40 -8.53 -19.12
N GLU A 892 -13.74 -7.87 -18.18
CA GLU A 892 -13.27 -6.49 -18.32
C GLU A 892 -12.11 -6.36 -19.32
N SER A 893 -11.11 -7.22 -19.24
CA SER A 893 -9.99 -7.18 -20.18
C SER A 893 -10.38 -7.52 -21.64
N LYS A 894 -11.44 -8.32 -21.85
CA LYS A 894 -11.97 -8.58 -23.19
C LYS A 894 -12.71 -7.38 -23.77
N ARG A 895 -13.44 -6.63 -22.93
CA ARG A 895 -14.13 -5.39 -23.31
C ARG A 895 -13.12 -4.32 -23.71
N ASP A 896 -12.13 -4.07 -22.85
CA ASP A 896 -11.09 -3.07 -23.08
C ASP A 896 -10.32 -3.33 -24.38
N LEU A 897 -9.95 -4.58 -24.63
CA LEU A 897 -9.31 -4.97 -25.89
C LEU A 897 -10.20 -4.73 -27.10
N GLY A 898 -11.49 -5.04 -27.01
CA GLY A 898 -12.45 -4.80 -28.09
C GLY A 898 -12.51 -3.33 -28.48
N ILE A 899 -12.61 -2.43 -27.51
CA ILE A 899 -12.65 -0.97 -27.71
C ILE A 899 -11.33 -0.48 -28.30
N LEU A 900 -10.19 -0.88 -27.71
CA LEU A 900 -8.85 -0.50 -28.19
C LEU A 900 -8.62 -0.93 -29.64
N ASN A 901 -8.95 -2.16 -30.00
CA ASN A 901 -8.81 -2.67 -31.37
C ASN A 901 -9.61 -1.84 -32.37
N GLN A 902 -10.82 -1.42 -32.00
CA GLN A 902 -11.64 -0.57 -32.86
C GLN A 902 -11.00 0.81 -33.05
N LYS A 903 -10.45 1.38 -31.96
CA LYS A 903 -9.80 2.70 -32.00
C LYS A 903 -8.48 2.68 -32.80
N ILE A 904 -7.68 1.62 -32.66
CA ILE A 904 -6.43 1.44 -33.41
C ILE A 904 -6.72 1.33 -34.92
N LYS A 905 -7.79 0.62 -35.31
CA LYS A 905 -8.17 0.50 -36.71
C LYS A 905 -8.68 1.80 -37.31
N ASN A 906 -9.25 2.69 -36.50
CA ASN A 906 -9.80 3.99 -36.94
C ASN A 906 -8.78 5.13 -36.87
N SER A 907 -7.63 4.91 -36.23
CA SER A 907 -6.53 5.90 -36.09
C SER A 907 -5.37 5.59 -37.03
#